data_2fb81c2580a385e8d4ec08e9fae0d931
#
_entry.id   2fb81c2580a385e8d4ec08e9fae0d931
#
_cell.length_a   1.000
_cell.length_b   1.000
_cell.length_c   1.000
_cell.angle_alpha   90.00
_cell.angle_beta   90.00
_cell.angle_gamma   90.00
#
_symmetry.space_group_name_H-M   'P 1'
#
loop_
_entity.id
_entity.type
_entity.pdbx_description
1 polymer ?
#
loop_
_entity_poly.entity_id
_entity_poly.type
_entity_poly.pdbx_seq_one_letter_code
_entity_poly.pdbx_strand_id
1 'polypeptide(L)'
;MRDRVRRRVAAAAGLVLVVMPAPAAQAGGKQSRTVVSGDARFQVLSPTLIRTEYSPEGKFTDGDTGNVVGRDGFAAVRFTEKVERGWLTIDTGQTTLRYRVGSGPFTDDNLSVRLKTGPQTVTGQPWAGRGVPDCVAGTLCEAEDAALDGIGPASDHRDYTGQGFAAGFQGVGDSLAFAVEADAAGTRQVTVRYANSTGGDGQNTTRSLTVTVDGVAAGTLSLPPTGNWDTWALASVPVGLGAGRHEIRLVRGAADSGNVNVDSLAVLAPGAGYPGPVPPAPQPCAYGTVCEAETGAPVGGAKSADDHNGYSGDGFLAGLETTAAGTSFTVTGVPSAGDYQVQLRYANAQAGSQPTQTRTVAVAANGGTAVTADLPPTSGWDFWRTQNLSLRLKAGTNTLSLGCPTAQSCHVNVDTIAVTARNAPLLAPHAPLGGYRRGLDGVNGGARTEAGLLYQDGWSLLDDSAGHQDGYVFAYGQDYRRALRELSVLTGPTKLLPKWAYGVWYSEYYDRTADEFDAIVDRFKAEKVPLDVLVVDTDFKAPDRWNGWSIDPTRFPDWNAFAAGLHAEGVRTGLNIHPSILGTDPLFPRAQEIAKGRLQRSGCNSGADCYVFDWDDPDQLKAYFWLHDQMDADVDFWWLDWCCDASRGSDSKINQEYADRTGFAFSRAYGSLQTGGYGNPGPIAAGPWADKRTTLHFTGDTISNWETLRFTVGYTPAESAATGLASISHDIGGHTGGLQEPGAEPGSTKLPDDLYARWVQMGTFQPIDRLHSNHSDRLPWQYGPAAQKSATKFLQLRRKLQSYTYAAAAEATRTGTPIVRAMYLAYPGEQEAYATAGSQYLYGPDMLVAPVTTGGETATTSVWFPPGSTWVDYFTGRKYAGGTTAQVTTTLDTMPVFTRLKR
;
A
#
# COMPACT_ATOMS: atom_id res chain seq x y z
N MET A 1 -39.25 0.00 52.33
CA MET A 1 -40.71 0.05 52.49
C MET A 1 -41.33 0.00 51.14
N ARG A 2 -41.75 -1.18 50.75
CA ARG A 2 -43.16 -1.65 50.49
C ARG A 2 -43.98 -0.61 49.70
N ASP A 3 -44.43 -0.88 48.53
CA ASP A 3 -45.34 -1.86 47.91
C ASP A 3 -46.35 -1.11 47.04
N ARG A 4 -46.67 -1.45 45.85
CA ARG A 4 -47.81 -2.16 45.27
C ARG A 4 -48.13 -1.84 43.82
N VAL A 5 -47.97 -2.85 43.07
CA VAL A 5 -48.76 -3.39 41.95
C VAL A 5 -50.19 -2.93 41.82
N ARG A 6 -50.67 -2.56 40.61
CA ARG A 6 -52.03 -2.81 40.11
C ARG A 6 -52.07 -3.21 38.63
N ARG A 7 -52.48 -4.45 38.43
CA ARG A 7 -52.93 -5.02 37.13
C ARG A 7 -54.30 -4.41 36.74
N ARG A 8 -54.51 -4.19 35.43
CA ARG A 8 -55.86 -4.16 34.84
C ARG A 8 -55.93 -5.21 33.73
N VAL A 9 -56.88 -6.11 33.89
CA VAL A 9 -57.36 -7.12 32.93
C VAL A 9 -58.40 -6.43 32.05
N ALA A 10 -58.31 -6.64 30.73
CA ALA A 10 -59.40 -6.36 29.79
C ALA A 10 -59.65 -7.60 28.92
N ALA A 11 -60.91 -7.98 28.81
CA ALA A 11 -61.40 -9.22 28.27
C ALA A 11 -61.26 -9.32 26.74
N ALA A 12 -61.03 -10.53 26.27
CA ALA A 12 -61.01 -10.90 24.87
C ALA A 12 -62.41 -11.26 24.37
N ALA A 13 -62.81 -10.71 23.21
CA ALA A 13 -63.91 -11.24 22.40
C ALA A 13 -63.25 -12.09 21.25
N GLY A 14 -63.62 -13.35 21.24
CA GLY A 14 -63.12 -14.29 20.24
C GLY A 14 -63.83 -14.13 18.90
N LEU A 15 -62.95 -14.07 17.87
CA LEU A 15 -63.36 -14.29 16.48
C LEU A 15 -62.70 -15.60 15.99
N VAL A 16 -63.51 -16.61 15.71
CA VAL A 16 -63.07 -17.87 15.13
C VAL A 16 -62.79 -17.65 13.66
N LEU A 17 -61.52 -17.59 13.27
CA LEU A 17 -61.10 -17.61 11.89
C LEU A 17 -60.78 -19.06 11.51
N VAL A 18 -61.52 -19.63 10.56
CA VAL A 18 -61.20 -20.93 9.93
C VAL A 18 -59.96 -20.73 9.05
N VAL A 19 -58.85 -21.25 9.52
CA VAL A 19 -57.59 -21.28 8.70
C VAL A 19 -57.63 -22.50 7.82
N MET A 20 -57.82 -22.32 6.50
CA MET A 20 -57.47 -23.35 5.51
C MET A 20 -55.96 -23.53 5.47
N PRO A 21 -55.45 -24.75 5.40
CA PRO A 21 -53.99 -24.95 5.27
C PRO A 21 -53.54 -24.43 3.88
N ALA A 22 -52.66 -23.45 3.88
CA ALA A 22 -51.91 -23.07 2.70
C ALA A 22 -50.99 -24.25 2.27
N PRO A 23 -50.82 -24.47 0.95
CA PRO A 23 -49.91 -25.53 0.50
C PRO A 23 -48.50 -25.27 1.05
N ALA A 24 -47.90 -26.32 1.59
CA ALA A 24 -46.52 -26.28 2.09
C ALA A 24 -45.62 -25.77 0.98
N ALA A 25 -45.03 -24.59 1.15
CA ALA A 25 -43.91 -24.14 0.36
C ALA A 25 -42.80 -25.20 0.62
N GLN A 26 -42.37 -25.87 -0.43
CA GLN A 26 -41.18 -26.68 -0.41
C GLN A 26 -40.05 -25.79 0.12
N ALA A 27 -39.46 -26.19 1.23
CA ALA A 27 -38.22 -25.61 1.72
C ALA A 27 -37.17 -25.86 0.62
N GLY A 28 -36.91 -24.84 -0.17
CA GLY A 28 -35.77 -24.85 -1.08
C GLY A 28 -34.52 -25.10 -0.25
N GLY A 29 -33.89 -26.25 -0.45
CA GLY A 29 -32.62 -26.57 0.18
C GLY A 29 -31.66 -25.37 -0.03
N LYS A 30 -31.02 -24.89 1.03
CA LYS A 30 -29.96 -23.90 0.89
C LYS A 30 -28.93 -24.48 -0.06
N GLN A 31 -28.77 -23.87 -1.23
CA GLN A 31 -27.72 -24.26 -2.17
C GLN A 31 -26.39 -24.14 -1.42
N SER A 32 -25.58 -25.19 -1.41
CA SER A 32 -24.24 -25.13 -0.84
C SER A 32 -23.46 -24.03 -1.54
N ARG A 33 -22.73 -23.22 -0.79
CA ARG A 33 -21.83 -22.22 -1.35
C ARG A 33 -20.52 -22.82 -1.84
N THR A 34 -20.28 -24.08 -1.57
CA THR A 34 -19.00 -24.76 -1.72
C THR A 34 -19.09 -25.78 -2.83
N VAL A 35 -18.12 -25.73 -3.75
CA VAL A 35 -17.85 -26.72 -4.78
C VAL A 35 -16.49 -27.34 -4.49
N VAL A 36 -16.41 -28.67 -4.46
CA VAL A 36 -15.15 -29.40 -4.25
C VAL A 36 -14.85 -30.24 -5.47
N SER A 37 -13.61 -30.17 -5.92
CA SER A 37 -13.12 -30.92 -7.09
C SER A 37 -11.75 -31.52 -6.75
N GLY A 38 -11.74 -32.71 -6.17
CA GLY A 38 -10.54 -33.34 -5.62
C GLY A 38 -9.98 -32.53 -4.46
N ASP A 39 -8.72 -32.17 -4.57
CA ASP A 39 -8.01 -31.35 -3.58
C ASP A 39 -8.27 -29.84 -3.71
N ALA A 40 -9.07 -29.42 -4.67
CA ALA A 40 -9.46 -28.01 -4.86
C ALA A 40 -10.86 -27.73 -4.29
N ARG A 41 -11.00 -26.64 -3.55
CA ARG A 41 -12.25 -26.14 -2.99
C ARG A 41 -12.52 -24.73 -3.49
N PHE A 42 -13.77 -24.48 -3.87
CA PHE A 42 -14.25 -23.16 -4.30
C PHE A 42 -15.46 -22.76 -3.44
N GLN A 43 -15.41 -21.56 -2.84
CA GLN A 43 -16.54 -21.03 -2.07
C GLN A 43 -17.03 -19.73 -2.71
N VAL A 44 -18.26 -19.70 -3.20
CA VAL A 44 -18.90 -18.51 -3.79
C VAL A 44 -19.46 -17.65 -2.66
N LEU A 45 -18.72 -16.59 -2.31
CA LEU A 45 -19.07 -15.67 -1.22
C LEU A 45 -20.02 -14.57 -1.71
N SER A 46 -19.78 -14.03 -2.91
CA SER A 46 -20.65 -13.08 -3.58
C SER A 46 -20.66 -13.34 -5.09
N PRO A 47 -21.48 -12.65 -5.91
CA PRO A 47 -21.40 -12.76 -7.36
C PRO A 47 -20.04 -12.33 -7.95
N THR A 48 -19.21 -11.62 -7.18
CA THR A 48 -17.91 -11.07 -7.58
C THR A 48 -16.76 -11.49 -6.67
N LEU A 49 -17.01 -12.41 -5.72
CA LEU A 49 -15.99 -12.88 -4.80
C LEU A 49 -16.06 -14.40 -4.64
N ILE A 50 -14.99 -15.09 -5.03
CA ILE A 50 -14.87 -16.53 -4.95
C ILE A 50 -13.56 -16.88 -4.23
N ARG A 51 -13.64 -17.66 -3.13
CA ARG A 51 -12.47 -18.25 -2.51
C ARG A 51 -12.01 -19.45 -3.32
N THR A 52 -10.72 -19.57 -3.50
CA THR A 52 -10.03 -20.70 -4.14
C THR A 52 -9.03 -21.25 -3.16
N GLU A 53 -9.11 -22.54 -2.86
CA GLU A 53 -8.24 -23.21 -1.92
C GLU A 53 -7.81 -24.55 -2.49
N TYR A 54 -6.51 -24.85 -2.43
CA TYR A 54 -5.95 -26.13 -2.85
C TYR A 54 -5.16 -26.77 -1.70
N SER A 55 -5.59 -27.95 -1.27
CA SER A 55 -4.94 -28.69 -0.19
C SER A 55 -4.67 -30.13 -0.64
N PRO A 56 -3.40 -30.52 -0.85
CA PRO A 56 -3.06 -31.86 -1.36
C PRO A 56 -3.50 -33.02 -0.45
N GLU A 57 -3.86 -32.73 0.80
CA GLU A 57 -4.38 -33.70 1.75
C GLU A 57 -5.91 -33.62 1.91
N GLY A 58 -6.59 -32.75 1.14
CA GLY A 58 -8.02 -32.48 1.28
C GLY A 58 -8.41 -31.85 2.62
N LYS A 59 -7.44 -31.29 3.36
CA LYS A 59 -7.64 -30.60 4.63
C LYS A 59 -7.81 -29.10 4.39
N PHE A 60 -9.04 -28.67 4.30
CA PHE A 60 -9.38 -27.28 4.04
C PHE A 60 -9.48 -26.46 5.32
N THR A 61 -9.14 -25.17 5.24
CA THR A 61 -9.21 -24.21 6.35
C THR A 61 -10.62 -23.66 6.51
N ASP A 62 -11.31 -23.99 7.60
CA ASP A 62 -12.67 -23.50 7.89
C ASP A 62 -12.69 -22.37 8.94
N GLY A 63 -11.68 -22.30 9.80
CA GLY A 63 -11.54 -21.26 10.82
C GLY A 63 -11.17 -19.89 10.24
N ASP A 64 -11.31 -18.85 11.05
CA ASP A 64 -10.81 -17.51 10.73
C ASP A 64 -9.27 -17.50 10.68
N THR A 65 -8.73 -16.60 9.88
CA THR A 65 -7.30 -16.32 9.81
C THR A 65 -7.00 -14.94 10.41
N GLY A 66 -5.72 -14.57 10.49
CA GLY A 66 -5.34 -13.20 10.90
C GLY A 66 -5.98 -12.13 10.00
N ASN A 67 -6.05 -12.39 8.71
CA ASN A 67 -6.63 -11.47 7.74
C ASN A 67 -8.15 -11.59 7.59
N VAL A 68 -8.67 -12.80 7.55
CA VAL A 68 -10.05 -13.10 7.14
C VAL A 68 -10.88 -13.57 8.32
N VAL A 69 -11.86 -12.77 8.71
CA VAL A 69 -12.73 -13.01 9.89
C VAL A 69 -14.23 -12.95 9.54
N GLY A 70 -14.59 -12.72 8.29
CA GLY A 70 -15.97 -12.39 7.91
C GLY A 70 -16.57 -13.26 6.81
N ARG A 71 -16.05 -14.46 6.56
CA ARG A 71 -16.58 -15.36 5.50
C ARG A 71 -18.08 -15.63 5.62
N ASP A 72 -18.61 -15.71 6.83
CA ASP A 72 -20.02 -15.96 7.08
C ASP A 72 -20.92 -14.71 6.93
N GLY A 73 -20.32 -13.53 6.80
CA GLY A 73 -21.03 -12.26 6.65
C GLY A 73 -21.70 -12.04 5.28
N PHE A 74 -21.41 -12.91 4.30
CA PHE A 74 -21.99 -12.79 2.96
C PHE A 74 -23.37 -13.45 2.85
N ALA A 75 -24.27 -12.84 2.08
CA ALA A 75 -25.56 -13.43 1.77
C ALA A 75 -25.40 -14.63 0.79
N ALA A 76 -26.36 -15.56 0.81
CA ALA A 76 -26.36 -16.68 -0.13
C ALA A 76 -26.46 -16.19 -1.58
N VAL A 77 -25.67 -16.79 -2.47
CA VAL A 77 -25.57 -16.44 -3.88
C VAL A 77 -26.08 -17.61 -4.73
N ARG A 78 -26.80 -17.33 -5.79
CA ARG A 78 -27.15 -18.29 -6.82
C ARG A 78 -26.00 -18.37 -7.82
N PHE A 79 -25.54 -19.56 -8.13
CA PHE A 79 -24.56 -19.82 -9.18
C PHE A 79 -24.86 -21.16 -9.84
N THR A 80 -24.25 -21.42 -10.99
CA THR A 80 -24.27 -22.72 -11.65
C THR A 80 -22.87 -23.30 -11.67
N GLU A 81 -22.79 -24.62 -11.54
CA GLU A 81 -21.55 -25.36 -11.69
C GLU A 81 -21.71 -26.42 -12.80
N LYS A 82 -20.64 -26.67 -13.55
CA LYS A 82 -20.63 -27.58 -14.66
C LYS A 82 -19.23 -28.09 -14.92
N VAL A 83 -19.11 -29.40 -15.13
CA VAL A 83 -17.85 -30.02 -15.59
C VAL A 83 -18.01 -30.46 -17.04
N GLU A 84 -17.22 -29.87 -17.94
CA GLU A 84 -17.20 -30.24 -19.35
C GLU A 84 -15.76 -30.31 -19.87
N ARG A 85 -15.42 -31.37 -20.57
CA ARG A 85 -14.11 -31.60 -21.19
C ARG A 85 -12.94 -31.43 -20.23
N GLY A 86 -13.11 -31.85 -18.95
CA GLY A 86 -12.09 -31.73 -17.92
C GLY A 86 -11.97 -30.35 -17.27
N TRP A 87 -12.90 -29.43 -17.56
CA TRP A 87 -12.95 -28.10 -16.92
C TRP A 87 -14.19 -27.98 -16.03
N LEU A 88 -13.98 -27.65 -14.78
CA LEU A 88 -15.01 -27.13 -13.89
C LEU A 88 -15.24 -25.65 -14.23
N THR A 89 -16.50 -25.28 -14.41
CA THR A 89 -16.94 -23.89 -14.62
C THR A 89 -17.93 -23.52 -13.51
N ILE A 90 -17.66 -22.45 -12.78
CA ILE A 90 -18.55 -21.85 -11.78
C ILE A 90 -18.97 -20.50 -12.32
N ASP A 91 -20.28 -20.30 -12.52
CA ASP A 91 -20.83 -19.08 -13.10
C ASP A 91 -21.86 -18.45 -12.16
N THR A 92 -21.56 -17.24 -11.70
CA THR A 92 -22.41 -16.43 -10.82
C THR A 92 -23.32 -15.45 -11.60
N GLY A 93 -23.19 -15.41 -12.95
CA GLY A 93 -23.80 -14.41 -13.82
C GLY A 93 -23.04 -13.08 -13.91
N GLN A 94 -22.12 -12.80 -12.99
CA GLN A 94 -21.20 -11.65 -13.06
C GLN A 94 -19.74 -12.10 -13.25
N THR A 95 -19.40 -13.24 -12.67
CA THR A 95 -18.05 -13.83 -12.71
C THR A 95 -18.17 -15.28 -13.17
N THR A 96 -17.30 -15.68 -14.08
CA THR A 96 -17.14 -17.07 -14.50
C THR A 96 -15.74 -17.53 -14.12
N LEU A 97 -15.62 -18.45 -13.15
CA LEU A 97 -14.34 -19.08 -12.79
C LEU A 97 -14.24 -20.43 -13.50
N ARG A 98 -13.05 -20.76 -14.02
CA ARG A 98 -12.74 -22.05 -14.64
C ARG A 98 -11.51 -22.67 -14.02
N TYR A 99 -11.58 -23.96 -13.71
CA TYR A 99 -10.47 -24.74 -13.20
C TYR A 99 -10.37 -26.07 -13.94
N ARG A 100 -9.15 -26.49 -14.29
CA ARG A 100 -8.88 -27.79 -14.92
C ARG A 100 -8.90 -28.87 -13.84
N VAL A 101 -9.89 -29.74 -13.91
CA VAL A 101 -10.10 -30.80 -12.89
C VAL A 101 -8.89 -31.72 -12.78
N GLY A 102 -8.38 -31.91 -11.57
CA GLY A 102 -7.26 -32.82 -11.30
C GLY A 102 -5.89 -32.32 -11.80
N SER A 103 -5.73 -31.05 -12.10
CA SER A 103 -4.46 -30.48 -12.57
C SER A 103 -3.49 -30.06 -11.47
N GLY A 104 -3.82 -30.29 -10.19
CA GLY A 104 -2.96 -29.93 -9.07
C GLY A 104 -3.18 -28.50 -8.57
N PRO A 105 -2.16 -27.89 -7.93
CA PRO A 105 -2.19 -26.52 -7.43
C PRO A 105 -2.59 -25.51 -8.52
N PHE A 106 -3.13 -24.36 -8.11
CA PHE A 106 -3.57 -23.33 -9.05
C PHE A 106 -2.38 -22.65 -9.71
N THR A 107 -2.50 -22.49 -11.04
CA THR A 107 -1.53 -21.83 -11.91
C THR A 107 -2.28 -20.97 -12.93
N ASP A 108 -1.55 -20.19 -13.72
CA ASP A 108 -2.06 -19.45 -14.87
C ASP A 108 -2.70 -20.32 -15.95
N ASP A 109 -2.19 -21.55 -16.15
CA ASP A 109 -2.69 -22.50 -17.15
C ASP A 109 -3.95 -23.24 -16.73
N ASN A 110 -4.20 -23.39 -15.42
CA ASN A 110 -5.26 -24.27 -14.93
C ASN A 110 -6.41 -23.55 -14.21
N LEU A 111 -6.24 -22.25 -13.82
CA LEU A 111 -7.29 -21.45 -13.22
C LEU A 111 -7.41 -20.07 -13.87
N SER A 112 -8.60 -19.70 -14.26
CA SER A 112 -8.89 -18.37 -14.79
C SER A 112 -10.23 -17.83 -14.28
N VAL A 113 -10.34 -16.50 -14.25
CA VAL A 113 -11.57 -15.78 -13.94
C VAL A 113 -11.93 -14.87 -15.09
N ARG A 114 -13.22 -14.87 -15.48
CA ARG A 114 -13.75 -14.01 -16.54
C ARG A 114 -14.82 -13.09 -15.97
N LEU A 115 -14.72 -11.79 -16.28
CA LEU A 115 -15.60 -10.75 -15.78
C LEU A 115 -15.82 -9.65 -16.82
N LYS A 116 -16.78 -8.75 -16.54
CA LYS A 116 -16.96 -7.52 -17.32
C LYS A 116 -16.36 -6.32 -16.61
N THR A 117 -15.55 -5.55 -17.33
CA THR A 117 -14.99 -4.28 -16.88
C THR A 117 -15.45 -3.18 -17.82
N GLY A 118 -16.46 -2.43 -17.40
CA GLY A 118 -17.16 -1.53 -18.31
C GLY A 118 -17.76 -2.29 -19.51
N PRO A 119 -17.46 -1.89 -20.75
CA PRO A 119 -17.93 -2.58 -21.95
C PRO A 119 -17.08 -3.80 -22.33
N GLN A 120 -15.97 -4.06 -21.66
CA GLN A 120 -15.01 -5.12 -21.98
C GLN A 120 -15.32 -6.41 -21.23
N THR A 121 -14.81 -7.52 -21.78
CA THR A 121 -14.68 -8.78 -21.05
C THR A 121 -13.21 -9.04 -20.82
N VAL A 122 -12.84 -9.14 -19.54
CA VAL A 122 -11.47 -9.43 -19.09
C VAL A 122 -11.39 -10.88 -18.66
N THR A 123 -10.26 -11.52 -18.93
CA THR A 123 -9.89 -12.82 -18.36
C THR A 123 -8.64 -12.63 -17.52
N GLY A 124 -8.76 -12.87 -16.22
CA GLY A 124 -7.66 -12.82 -15.27
C GLY A 124 -7.15 -14.21 -14.91
N GLN A 125 -5.91 -14.28 -14.49
CA GLN A 125 -5.22 -15.48 -14.04
C GLN A 125 -4.74 -15.24 -12.60
N PRO A 126 -5.61 -15.40 -11.58
CA PRO A 126 -5.33 -14.93 -10.21
C PRO A 126 -4.10 -15.56 -9.57
N TRP A 127 -3.72 -16.76 -10.00
CA TRP A 127 -2.56 -17.48 -9.49
C TRP A 127 -1.35 -17.44 -10.44
N ALA A 128 -1.36 -16.57 -11.46
CA ALA A 128 -0.20 -16.35 -12.32
C ALA A 128 0.98 -15.78 -11.51
N GLY A 129 2.20 -16.20 -11.86
CA GLY A 129 3.43 -15.70 -11.22
C GLY A 129 3.60 -16.09 -9.74
N ARG A 130 2.68 -16.87 -9.16
CA ARG A 130 2.74 -17.31 -7.74
C ARG A 130 3.28 -18.71 -7.53
N GLY A 131 3.86 -19.28 -8.54
CA GLY A 131 4.67 -20.51 -8.47
C GLY A 131 6.15 -20.15 -8.37
N VAL A 132 6.98 -21.18 -8.23
CA VAL A 132 8.43 -20.99 -8.37
C VAL A 132 8.71 -20.70 -9.84
N PRO A 133 9.22 -19.50 -10.20
CA PRO A 133 9.44 -19.11 -11.59
C PRO A 133 10.51 -19.98 -12.26
N ASP A 134 10.42 -20.10 -13.58
CA ASP A 134 11.38 -20.88 -14.35
C ASP A 134 12.66 -20.09 -14.57
N CYS A 135 13.78 -20.77 -14.33
CA CYS A 135 15.11 -20.32 -14.66
C CYS A 135 15.71 -21.29 -15.71
N VAL A 136 16.02 -20.80 -16.89
CA VAL A 136 16.57 -21.64 -17.97
C VAL A 136 18.02 -22.00 -17.64
N ALA A 137 18.33 -23.29 -17.60
CA ALA A 137 19.68 -23.75 -17.33
C ALA A 137 20.69 -23.13 -18.32
N GLY A 138 21.78 -22.60 -17.81
CA GLY A 138 22.82 -21.93 -18.62
C GLY A 138 22.58 -20.45 -18.89
N THR A 139 21.46 -19.88 -18.45
CA THR A 139 21.17 -18.45 -18.53
C THR A 139 21.25 -17.77 -17.17
N LEU A 140 21.29 -16.45 -17.16
CA LEU A 140 21.18 -15.65 -15.95
C LEU A 140 19.71 -15.51 -15.57
N CYS A 141 19.41 -15.69 -14.28
CA CYS A 141 18.10 -15.50 -13.69
C CYS A 141 18.23 -14.44 -12.60
N GLU A 142 17.48 -13.35 -12.72
CA GLU A 142 17.52 -12.22 -11.79
C GLU A 142 16.89 -12.61 -10.46
N ALA A 143 17.54 -12.32 -9.35
CA ALA A 143 17.10 -12.80 -8.05
C ALA A 143 15.85 -12.08 -7.54
N GLU A 144 15.59 -10.86 -7.97
CA GLU A 144 14.36 -10.12 -7.70
C GLU A 144 13.13 -10.76 -8.36
N ASP A 145 13.30 -11.53 -9.44
CA ASP A 145 12.24 -12.26 -10.14
C ASP A 145 11.96 -13.65 -9.54
N ALA A 146 12.74 -14.08 -8.55
CA ALA A 146 12.56 -15.37 -7.87
C ALA A 146 11.26 -15.43 -7.06
N ALA A 147 10.83 -16.64 -6.68
CA ALA A 147 9.88 -16.81 -5.60
C ALA A 147 10.56 -16.45 -4.27
N LEU A 148 10.23 -15.30 -3.71
CA LEU A 148 10.82 -14.74 -2.48
C LEU A 148 9.95 -15.11 -1.27
N ASP A 149 10.58 -15.52 -0.17
CA ASP A 149 9.91 -15.82 1.10
C ASP A 149 10.72 -15.25 2.27
N GLY A 150 10.13 -14.36 3.06
CA GLY A 150 10.78 -13.63 4.15
C GLY A 150 11.76 -12.53 3.70
N ILE A 151 11.98 -12.37 2.40
CA ILE A 151 12.88 -11.38 1.80
C ILE A 151 12.15 -10.62 0.69
N GLY A 152 12.75 -9.55 0.17
CA GLY A 152 12.13 -8.75 -0.88
C GLY A 152 13.12 -8.22 -1.92
N PRO A 153 12.61 -7.68 -3.05
CA PRO A 153 13.44 -6.99 -4.03
C PRO A 153 13.90 -5.63 -3.47
N ALA A 154 15.13 -5.25 -3.81
CA ALA A 154 15.74 -3.97 -3.48
C ALA A 154 16.53 -3.42 -4.66
N SER A 155 16.71 -2.09 -4.71
CA SER A 155 17.45 -1.40 -5.78
C SER A 155 18.25 -0.19 -5.26
N ASP A 156 18.53 -0.16 -3.96
CA ASP A 156 19.20 0.94 -3.26
C ASP A 156 20.74 0.90 -3.37
N HIS A 157 21.28 -0.07 -4.09
CA HIS A 157 22.71 -0.20 -4.43
C HIS A 157 22.95 -0.03 -5.94
N ARG A 158 24.21 -0.14 -6.39
CA ARG A 158 24.59 0.06 -7.80
C ARG A 158 25.19 -1.22 -8.40
N ASP A 159 25.31 -1.19 -9.74
CA ASP A 159 26.02 -2.22 -10.53
C ASP A 159 25.43 -3.64 -10.40
N TYR A 160 24.15 -3.77 -9.98
CA TYR A 160 23.38 -5.00 -10.11
C TYR A 160 22.98 -5.24 -11.57
N THR A 161 22.52 -6.47 -11.88
CA THR A 161 21.88 -6.82 -13.15
C THR A 161 20.35 -6.72 -13.00
N GLY A 162 19.60 -6.78 -14.07
CA GLY A 162 18.15 -6.71 -14.00
C GLY A 162 17.62 -5.36 -13.51
N GLN A 163 16.58 -5.41 -12.68
CA GLN A 163 15.91 -4.24 -12.12
C GLN A 163 16.23 -4.04 -10.62
N GLY A 164 16.93 -4.98 -10.00
CA GLY A 164 17.25 -4.95 -8.59
C GLY A 164 18.07 -6.14 -8.11
N PHE A 165 17.81 -6.54 -6.89
CA PHE A 165 18.43 -7.71 -6.26
C PHE A 165 17.55 -8.19 -5.10
N ALA A 166 17.67 -9.45 -4.69
CA ALA A 166 16.99 -9.97 -3.51
C ALA A 166 17.78 -9.62 -2.24
N ALA A 167 17.12 -8.98 -1.28
CA ALA A 167 17.68 -8.55 0.01
C ALA A 167 16.80 -8.98 1.19
N GLY A 168 17.39 -9.02 2.40
CA GLY A 168 16.64 -9.29 3.61
C GLY A 168 16.83 -10.67 4.23
N PHE A 169 17.83 -11.45 3.84
CA PHE A 169 18.15 -12.76 4.44
C PHE A 169 18.55 -12.66 5.93
N GLN A 170 17.63 -12.27 6.81
CA GLN A 170 17.88 -12.04 8.24
C GLN A 170 17.23 -13.07 9.14
N GLY A 171 16.10 -13.65 8.76
CA GLY A 171 15.37 -14.68 9.48
C GLY A 171 15.74 -16.10 9.06
N VAL A 172 15.62 -17.07 9.96
CA VAL A 172 15.71 -18.49 9.60
C VAL A 172 14.51 -18.87 8.73
N GLY A 173 14.77 -19.39 7.53
CA GLY A 173 13.73 -19.71 6.55
C GLY A 173 13.66 -18.72 5.40
N ASP A 174 14.20 -17.50 5.55
CA ASP A 174 14.28 -16.53 4.46
C ASP A 174 14.91 -17.16 3.23
N SER A 175 14.25 -17.01 2.06
CA SER A 175 14.69 -17.74 0.87
C SER A 175 14.25 -17.10 -0.45
N LEU A 176 14.99 -17.47 -1.51
CA LEU A 176 14.56 -17.30 -2.90
C LEU A 176 14.56 -18.65 -3.62
N ALA A 177 13.69 -18.86 -4.60
CA ALA A 177 13.65 -20.10 -5.35
C ALA A 177 13.35 -19.90 -6.84
N PHE A 178 13.97 -20.78 -7.66
CA PHE A 178 13.68 -20.95 -9.08
C PHE A 178 13.44 -22.41 -9.42
N ALA A 179 12.61 -22.67 -10.42
CA ALA A 179 12.50 -23.96 -11.03
C ALA A 179 13.41 -24.08 -12.25
N VAL A 180 14.14 -25.17 -12.36
CA VAL A 180 15.09 -25.42 -13.44
C VAL A 180 14.79 -26.75 -14.11
N GLU A 181 14.66 -26.75 -15.44
CA GLU A 181 14.55 -27.98 -16.23
C GLU A 181 15.93 -28.51 -16.56
N ALA A 182 16.20 -29.74 -16.14
CA ALA A 182 17.47 -30.43 -16.44
C ALA A 182 17.24 -31.49 -17.52
N ASP A 183 17.83 -31.32 -18.69
CA ASP A 183 17.72 -32.25 -19.83
C ASP A 183 18.23 -33.65 -19.51
N ALA A 184 19.19 -33.77 -18.61
CA ALA A 184 19.79 -35.05 -18.19
C ALA A 184 20.32 -34.95 -16.76
N ALA A 185 20.29 -36.12 -16.09
CA ALA A 185 20.89 -36.27 -14.76
C ALA A 185 22.41 -35.94 -14.79
N GLY A 186 22.86 -35.23 -13.78
CA GLY A 186 24.30 -34.90 -13.65
C GLY A 186 24.59 -33.82 -12.62
N THR A 187 25.86 -33.55 -12.40
CA THR A 187 26.31 -32.44 -11.56
C THR A 187 26.15 -31.11 -12.31
N ARG A 188 25.60 -30.12 -11.62
CA ARG A 188 25.53 -28.72 -12.06
C ARG A 188 26.20 -27.82 -11.04
N GLN A 189 26.53 -26.59 -11.44
CA GLN A 189 27.00 -25.54 -10.55
C GLN A 189 25.87 -24.53 -10.36
N VAL A 190 25.35 -24.36 -9.14
CA VAL A 190 24.54 -23.20 -8.77
C VAL A 190 25.53 -22.08 -8.47
N THR A 191 25.59 -21.09 -9.32
CA THR A 191 26.44 -19.91 -9.18
C THR A 191 25.59 -18.70 -8.91
N VAL A 192 25.89 -17.94 -7.87
CA VAL A 192 25.20 -16.72 -7.50
C VAL A 192 26.12 -15.51 -7.66
N ARG A 193 25.53 -14.40 -8.07
CA ARG A 193 26.16 -13.07 -8.01
C ARG A 193 25.61 -12.37 -6.77
N TYR A 194 26.50 -11.95 -5.86
CA TYR A 194 26.11 -11.47 -4.54
C TYR A 194 26.96 -10.28 -4.09
N ALA A 195 26.42 -9.48 -3.15
CA ALA A 195 27.16 -8.50 -2.39
C ALA A 195 27.11 -8.84 -0.89
N ASN A 196 28.24 -8.64 -0.20
CA ASN A 196 28.38 -8.82 1.24
C ASN A 196 29.30 -7.74 1.82
N SER A 197 28.78 -6.98 2.78
CA SER A 197 29.53 -5.95 3.49
C SER A 197 29.10 -5.93 4.98
N THR A 198 29.37 -4.83 5.71
CA THR A 198 28.91 -4.68 7.08
C THR A 198 27.38 -4.71 7.11
N GLY A 199 26.80 -5.79 7.62
CA GLY A 199 25.38 -5.97 7.73
C GLY A 199 24.76 -5.22 8.91
N GLY A 200 23.43 -5.32 9.07
CA GLY A 200 22.68 -4.75 10.19
C GLY A 200 23.13 -5.30 11.57
N ASP A 201 23.77 -6.46 11.58
CA ASP A 201 24.42 -7.05 12.77
C ASP A 201 25.79 -6.45 13.10
N GLY A 202 26.24 -5.43 12.35
CA GLY A 202 27.53 -4.77 12.52
C GLY A 202 28.76 -5.60 12.12
N GLN A 203 28.57 -6.78 11.50
CA GLN A 203 29.66 -7.70 11.17
C GLN A 203 30.02 -7.66 9.69
N ASN A 204 31.31 -7.68 9.39
CA ASN A 204 31.86 -7.80 8.04
C ASN A 204 32.66 -9.10 7.95
N THR A 205 31.96 -10.22 7.80
CA THR A 205 32.53 -11.57 7.82
C THR A 205 32.06 -12.36 6.60
N THR A 206 32.68 -13.52 6.33
CA THR A 206 32.14 -14.47 5.36
C THR A 206 30.75 -14.95 5.80
N ARG A 207 29.78 -14.79 4.92
CA ARG A 207 28.38 -15.19 5.12
C ARG A 207 28.10 -16.52 4.44
N SER A 208 26.94 -17.11 4.77
CA SER A 208 26.50 -18.35 4.15
C SER A 208 25.00 -18.40 3.89
N LEU A 209 24.62 -19.15 2.85
CA LEU A 209 23.26 -19.58 2.55
C LEU A 209 23.29 -21.06 2.15
N THR A 210 22.30 -21.81 2.55
CA THR A 210 22.13 -23.22 2.14
C THR A 210 21.41 -23.27 0.79
N VAL A 211 21.91 -24.11 -0.13
CA VAL A 211 21.24 -24.43 -1.38
C VAL A 211 20.47 -25.73 -1.18
N THR A 212 19.18 -25.75 -1.50
CA THR A 212 18.36 -26.96 -1.53
C THR A 212 17.95 -27.30 -2.95
N VAL A 213 17.77 -28.59 -3.23
CA VAL A 213 17.18 -29.13 -4.45
C VAL A 213 15.93 -29.91 -4.01
N ASP A 214 14.76 -29.55 -4.52
CA ASP A 214 13.48 -30.17 -4.16
C ASP A 214 13.28 -30.28 -2.63
N GLY A 215 13.66 -29.21 -1.91
CA GLY A 215 13.58 -29.12 -0.45
C GLY A 215 14.67 -29.89 0.33
N VAL A 216 15.57 -30.58 -0.36
CA VAL A 216 16.67 -31.33 0.28
C VAL A 216 17.97 -30.52 0.20
N ALA A 217 18.66 -30.32 1.33
CA ALA A 217 19.94 -29.61 1.35
C ALA A 217 20.97 -30.28 0.44
N ALA A 218 21.50 -29.53 -0.52
CA ALA A 218 22.45 -29.98 -1.54
C ALA A 218 23.85 -29.38 -1.37
N GLY A 219 23.96 -28.25 -0.67
CA GLY A 219 25.25 -27.59 -0.42
C GLY A 219 25.10 -26.28 0.31
N THR A 220 26.24 -25.65 0.65
CA THR A 220 26.27 -24.33 1.30
C THR A 220 27.18 -23.39 0.50
N LEU A 221 26.63 -22.23 0.15
CA LEU A 221 27.37 -21.13 -0.44
C LEU A 221 28.21 -20.43 0.63
N SER A 222 29.49 -20.21 0.32
CA SER A 222 30.38 -19.35 1.12
C SER A 222 30.51 -18.02 0.41
N LEU A 223 30.15 -16.93 1.08
CA LEU A 223 29.96 -15.59 0.54
C LEU A 223 30.90 -14.60 1.26
N PRO A 224 32.22 -14.54 0.90
CA PRO A 224 33.18 -13.61 1.49
C PRO A 224 32.76 -12.14 1.32
N PRO A 225 33.23 -11.22 2.20
CA PRO A 225 33.01 -9.79 2.03
C PRO A 225 33.47 -9.27 0.65
N THR A 226 32.64 -8.44 0.02
CA THR A 226 32.92 -7.79 -1.26
C THR A 226 33.47 -6.37 -1.11
N GLY A 227 33.61 -5.90 0.14
CA GLY A 227 34.17 -4.59 0.47
C GLY A 227 33.10 -3.50 0.68
N ASN A 228 32.09 -3.48 -0.13
CA ASN A 228 30.90 -2.61 0.00
C ASN A 228 29.70 -3.29 -0.68
N TRP A 229 28.52 -2.71 -0.53
CA TRP A 229 27.27 -3.24 -1.07
C TRP A 229 27.08 -2.98 -2.58
N ASP A 230 27.87 -2.09 -3.19
CA ASP A 230 27.86 -1.81 -4.64
C ASP A 230 28.86 -2.69 -5.42
N THR A 231 29.58 -3.59 -4.73
CA THR A 231 30.54 -4.50 -5.35
C THR A 231 30.02 -5.92 -5.29
N TRP A 232 29.89 -6.52 -6.46
CA TRP A 232 29.32 -7.85 -6.64
C TRP A 232 30.40 -8.89 -6.96
N ALA A 233 30.28 -10.07 -6.36
CA ALA A 233 31.15 -11.20 -6.55
C ALA A 233 30.38 -12.46 -6.93
N LEU A 234 31.08 -13.50 -7.39
CA LEU A 234 30.48 -14.79 -7.72
C LEU A 234 30.85 -15.85 -6.69
N ALA A 235 29.89 -16.66 -6.30
CA ALA A 235 30.10 -17.85 -5.49
C ALA A 235 29.35 -19.03 -6.09
N SER A 236 29.91 -20.24 -5.99
CA SER A 236 29.32 -21.41 -6.61
C SER A 236 29.30 -22.61 -5.68
N VAL A 237 28.29 -23.46 -5.83
CA VAL A 237 28.23 -24.78 -5.16
C VAL A 237 27.79 -25.85 -6.15
N PRO A 238 28.43 -27.05 -6.16
CA PRO A 238 27.99 -28.15 -7.00
C PRO A 238 26.75 -28.80 -6.41
N VAL A 239 25.75 -29.08 -7.27
CA VAL A 239 24.52 -29.80 -6.92
C VAL A 239 24.28 -30.94 -7.89
N GLY A 240 23.70 -32.04 -7.42
CA GLY A 240 23.25 -33.13 -8.28
C GLY A 240 21.80 -32.93 -8.70
N LEU A 241 21.52 -32.87 -10.01
CA LEU A 241 20.16 -32.85 -10.53
C LEU A 241 19.84 -34.17 -11.25
N GLY A 242 18.59 -34.64 -11.09
CA GLY A 242 18.01 -35.66 -11.97
C GLY A 242 17.74 -35.12 -13.38
N ALA A 243 17.11 -35.90 -14.24
CA ALA A 243 16.46 -35.35 -15.44
C ALA A 243 15.07 -34.86 -15.06
N GLY A 244 14.64 -33.73 -15.63
CA GLY A 244 13.32 -33.11 -15.37
C GLY A 244 13.39 -31.81 -14.59
N ARG A 245 12.24 -31.36 -14.12
CA ARG A 245 12.06 -30.08 -13.39
C ARG A 245 12.44 -30.23 -11.92
N HIS A 246 13.26 -29.31 -11.42
CA HIS A 246 13.74 -29.26 -10.05
C HIS A 246 13.57 -27.85 -9.48
N GLU A 247 13.21 -27.74 -8.19
CA GLU A 247 13.29 -26.48 -7.47
C GLU A 247 14.67 -26.27 -6.88
N ILE A 248 15.32 -25.17 -7.25
CA ILE A 248 16.58 -24.70 -6.65
C ILE A 248 16.22 -23.54 -5.71
N ARG A 249 16.52 -23.70 -4.42
CA ARG A 249 16.23 -22.69 -3.40
C ARG A 249 17.50 -22.29 -2.66
N LEU A 250 17.71 -21.00 -2.49
CA LEU A 250 18.70 -20.43 -1.56
C LEU A 250 17.96 -20.09 -0.27
N VAL A 251 18.36 -20.67 0.83
CA VAL A 251 17.67 -20.46 2.12
C VAL A 251 18.69 -20.11 3.22
N ARG A 252 18.32 -19.19 4.09
CA ARG A 252 19.00 -18.96 5.34
C ARG A 252 18.57 -20.04 6.35
N GLY A 253 19.30 -21.12 6.41
CA GLY A 253 19.12 -22.17 7.43
C GLY A 253 19.53 -21.72 8.84
N ALA A 254 19.20 -22.49 9.86
CA ALA A 254 19.55 -22.16 11.25
C ALA A 254 21.07 -22.04 11.52
N ALA A 255 21.90 -22.71 10.70
CA ALA A 255 23.36 -22.64 10.78
C ALA A 255 23.98 -21.56 9.88
N ASP A 256 23.16 -20.89 9.06
CA ASP A 256 23.62 -19.87 8.12
C ASP A 256 23.63 -18.47 8.76
N SER A 257 24.51 -17.62 8.27
CA SER A 257 24.65 -16.25 8.76
C SER A 257 23.76 -15.25 8.02
N GLY A 258 23.35 -15.56 6.78
CA GLY A 258 22.54 -14.62 5.99
C GLY A 258 23.19 -13.23 5.81
N ASN A 259 22.40 -12.16 5.88
CA ASN A 259 22.86 -10.76 5.75
C ASN A 259 23.67 -10.51 4.48
N VAL A 260 23.14 -10.91 3.34
CA VAL A 260 23.71 -10.73 2.00
C VAL A 260 22.62 -10.25 1.05
N ASN A 261 23.07 -9.59 -0.05
CA ASN A 261 22.23 -9.31 -1.20
C ASN A 261 22.58 -10.31 -2.32
N VAL A 262 21.58 -10.85 -2.99
CA VAL A 262 21.73 -11.75 -4.14
C VAL A 262 21.16 -11.03 -5.36
N ASP A 263 22.03 -10.77 -6.34
CA ASP A 263 21.66 -10.05 -7.56
C ASP A 263 21.06 -11.02 -8.61
N SER A 264 21.76 -12.11 -8.87
CA SER A 264 21.32 -13.06 -9.87
C SER A 264 21.90 -14.43 -9.60
N LEU A 265 21.29 -15.45 -10.22
CA LEU A 265 21.85 -16.81 -10.19
C LEU A 265 21.83 -17.47 -11.57
N ALA A 266 22.65 -18.49 -11.74
CA ALA A 266 22.64 -19.37 -12.91
C ALA A 266 22.92 -20.82 -12.52
N VAL A 267 22.23 -21.76 -13.16
CA VAL A 267 22.49 -23.20 -13.01
C VAL A 267 23.30 -23.68 -14.22
N LEU A 268 24.58 -23.93 -14.01
CA LEU A 268 25.56 -24.08 -15.07
C LEU A 268 26.11 -25.52 -15.19
N ALA A 269 26.55 -25.89 -16.38
CA ALA A 269 27.38 -27.05 -16.54
C ALA A 269 28.73 -26.80 -15.84
N PRO A 270 29.41 -27.85 -15.29
CA PRO A 270 30.74 -27.70 -14.69
C PRO A 270 31.73 -27.04 -15.63
N GLY A 271 32.38 -25.95 -15.18
CA GLY A 271 33.38 -25.20 -15.97
C GLY A 271 32.81 -24.17 -16.95
N ALA A 272 31.47 -24.02 -17.03
CA ALA A 272 30.85 -22.94 -17.80
C ALA A 272 31.07 -21.57 -17.10
N GLY A 273 31.26 -20.51 -17.91
CA GLY A 273 31.37 -19.14 -17.42
C GLY A 273 29.99 -18.63 -16.96
N TYR A 274 29.98 -17.67 -16.03
CA TYR A 274 28.73 -16.98 -15.62
C TYR A 274 28.14 -16.17 -16.78
N PRO A 275 26.85 -16.36 -17.12
CA PRO A 275 26.28 -15.67 -18.26
C PRO A 275 26.05 -14.18 -17.94
N GLY A 276 26.08 -13.35 -18.97
CA GLY A 276 25.67 -11.96 -18.86
C GLY A 276 24.13 -11.82 -18.97
N PRO A 277 23.57 -10.68 -18.58
CA PRO A 277 22.14 -10.42 -18.75
C PRO A 277 21.76 -10.48 -20.24
N VAL A 278 20.72 -11.23 -20.55
CA VAL A 278 20.15 -11.29 -21.90
C VAL A 278 18.90 -10.44 -21.90
N PRO A 279 18.83 -9.34 -22.66
CA PRO A 279 17.59 -8.58 -22.78
C PRO A 279 16.45 -9.50 -23.23
N PRO A 280 15.28 -9.42 -22.61
CA PRO A 280 14.13 -10.21 -23.05
C PRO A 280 13.84 -9.95 -24.52
N ALA A 281 13.52 -11.01 -25.28
CA ALA A 281 13.18 -10.86 -26.69
C ALA A 281 11.86 -10.08 -26.82
N PRO A 282 11.76 -9.12 -27.75
CA PRO A 282 10.54 -8.36 -27.98
C PRO A 282 9.32 -9.28 -28.16
N GLN A 283 8.28 -9.06 -27.35
CA GLN A 283 7.07 -9.89 -27.40
C GLN A 283 6.10 -9.37 -28.46
N PRO A 284 5.48 -10.25 -29.28
CA PRO A 284 4.47 -9.81 -30.23
C PRO A 284 3.19 -9.39 -29.51
N CYS A 285 2.67 -8.23 -29.90
CA CYS A 285 1.42 -7.66 -29.42
C CYS A 285 0.24 -8.19 -30.25
N ALA A 286 -0.71 -8.87 -29.63
CA ALA A 286 -1.88 -9.35 -30.35
C ALA A 286 -2.95 -8.25 -30.53
N TYR A 287 -3.61 -8.23 -31.68
CA TYR A 287 -4.76 -7.35 -31.90
C TYR A 287 -5.86 -7.59 -30.84
N GLY A 288 -6.34 -6.51 -30.22
CA GLY A 288 -7.41 -6.57 -29.23
C GLY A 288 -6.94 -6.87 -27.80
N THR A 289 -5.63 -6.90 -27.55
CA THR A 289 -5.03 -7.08 -26.23
C THR A 289 -4.21 -5.87 -25.79
N VAL A 290 -4.05 -5.70 -24.50
CA VAL A 290 -3.05 -4.80 -23.90
C VAL A 290 -1.69 -5.47 -23.97
N CYS A 291 -0.67 -4.72 -24.35
CA CYS A 291 0.72 -5.17 -24.44
C CYS A 291 1.60 -4.19 -23.68
N GLU A 292 2.55 -4.72 -22.92
CA GLU A 292 3.47 -3.92 -22.12
C GLU A 292 4.50 -3.22 -23.01
N ALA A 293 4.74 -1.93 -22.78
CA ALA A 293 5.56 -1.14 -23.67
C ALA A 293 7.06 -1.43 -23.53
N GLU A 294 7.51 -1.86 -22.36
CA GLU A 294 8.89 -2.28 -22.11
C GLU A 294 9.27 -3.56 -22.83
N THR A 295 8.28 -4.38 -23.25
CA THR A 295 8.52 -5.60 -24.06
C THR A 295 8.79 -5.33 -25.55
N GLY A 296 8.76 -4.07 -25.97
CA GLY A 296 9.15 -3.66 -27.32
C GLY A 296 10.65 -3.78 -27.59
N ALA A 297 11.09 -3.25 -28.72
CA ALA A 297 12.51 -3.17 -29.09
C ALA A 297 13.01 -1.72 -28.92
N PRO A 298 13.50 -1.31 -27.75
CA PRO A 298 13.93 0.05 -27.49
C PRO A 298 15.21 0.42 -28.25
N VAL A 299 15.34 1.68 -28.66
CA VAL A 299 16.50 2.23 -29.36
C VAL A 299 16.78 3.68 -28.92
N GLY A 300 18.01 4.14 -29.15
CA GLY A 300 18.38 5.56 -29.05
C GLY A 300 18.28 6.19 -27.66
N GLY A 301 18.40 5.39 -26.60
CA GLY A 301 18.31 5.82 -25.20
C GLY A 301 16.99 5.49 -24.51
N ALA A 302 16.00 5.01 -25.26
CA ALA A 302 14.80 4.41 -24.66
C ALA A 302 15.15 3.10 -23.95
N LYS A 303 14.54 2.85 -22.79
CA LYS A 303 14.83 1.69 -21.95
C LYS A 303 13.61 1.29 -21.12
N SER A 304 13.60 0.07 -20.62
CA SER A 304 12.69 -0.32 -19.53
C SER A 304 13.08 0.39 -18.23
N ALA A 305 12.10 0.74 -17.42
CA ALA A 305 12.23 1.33 -16.10
C ALA A 305 11.03 0.92 -15.23
N ASP A 306 11.23 0.98 -13.93
CA ASP A 306 10.23 0.59 -12.92
C ASP A 306 10.17 1.55 -11.72
N ASP A 307 10.89 2.66 -11.77
CA ASP A 307 11.11 3.62 -10.69
C ASP A 307 9.89 4.49 -10.32
N HIS A 308 8.71 4.17 -10.85
CA HIS A 308 7.43 4.82 -10.55
C HIS A 308 6.37 3.80 -10.09
N ASN A 309 5.21 4.27 -9.64
CA ASN A 309 4.10 3.43 -9.20
C ASN A 309 2.97 3.36 -10.25
N GLY A 310 2.08 2.36 -10.14
CA GLY A 310 0.82 2.31 -10.88
C GLY A 310 0.91 1.88 -12.34
N TYR A 311 2.05 1.41 -12.83
CA TYR A 311 2.19 0.75 -14.14
C TYR A 311 1.64 -0.69 -14.08
N SER A 312 1.44 -1.31 -15.24
CA SER A 312 1.14 -2.73 -15.36
C SER A 312 2.39 -3.53 -15.73
N GLY A 313 2.33 -4.86 -15.61
CA GLY A 313 3.49 -5.71 -15.91
C GLY A 313 4.68 -5.46 -14.97
N ASP A 314 5.88 -5.58 -15.52
CA ASP A 314 7.14 -5.51 -14.78
C ASP A 314 7.82 -4.13 -14.88
N GLY A 315 7.23 -3.17 -15.64
CA GLY A 315 7.80 -1.86 -15.83
C GLY A 315 7.10 -1.00 -16.88
N PHE A 316 7.85 -0.07 -17.44
CA PHE A 316 7.37 0.83 -18.49
C PHE A 316 8.53 1.30 -19.39
N LEU A 317 8.24 1.79 -20.56
CA LEU A 317 9.21 2.39 -21.46
C LEU A 317 9.52 3.82 -21.02
N ALA A 318 10.77 4.09 -20.68
CA ALA A 318 11.31 5.40 -20.31
C ALA A 318 12.41 5.86 -21.30
N GLY A 319 13.01 7.05 -21.04
CA GLY A 319 14.15 7.56 -21.81
C GLY A 319 13.79 8.10 -23.20
N LEU A 320 12.52 8.43 -23.44
CA LEU A 320 12.07 9.08 -24.68
C LEU A 320 12.42 10.58 -24.63
N GLU A 321 13.69 10.94 -24.91
CA GLU A 321 14.19 12.30 -24.73
C GLU A 321 14.75 12.92 -26.02
N THR A 322 15.22 12.10 -26.95
CA THR A 322 15.86 12.54 -28.20
C THR A 322 15.11 12.00 -29.41
N THR A 323 15.31 12.58 -30.58
CA THR A 323 14.72 12.10 -31.84
C THR A 323 15.21 10.71 -32.25
N ALA A 324 16.28 10.21 -31.64
CA ALA A 324 16.78 8.85 -31.84
C ALA A 324 16.08 7.84 -30.90
N ALA A 325 15.49 8.33 -29.80
CA ALA A 325 14.86 7.47 -28.80
C ALA A 325 13.48 6.98 -29.28
N GLY A 326 13.23 5.70 -29.10
CA GLY A 326 11.97 5.09 -29.48
C GLY A 326 11.94 3.59 -29.23
N THR A 327 10.86 2.97 -29.66
CA THR A 327 10.70 1.51 -29.62
C THR A 327 9.88 1.03 -30.80
N SER A 328 9.91 -0.27 -31.06
CA SER A 328 9.04 -0.89 -32.05
C SER A 328 8.35 -2.13 -31.51
N PHE A 329 7.13 -2.37 -32.01
CA PHE A 329 6.27 -3.50 -31.64
C PHE A 329 5.86 -4.28 -32.87
N THR A 330 5.84 -5.60 -32.78
CA THR A 330 5.22 -6.47 -33.78
C THR A 330 3.76 -6.73 -33.38
N VAL A 331 2.81 -6.11 -34.09
CA VAL A 331 1.38 -6.33 -33.88
C VAL A 331 0.88 -7.45 -34.78
N THR A 332 0.25 -8.47 -34.21
CA THR A 332 -0.25 -9.67 -34.93
C THR A 332 -1.77 -9.75 -34.92
N GLY A 333 -2.32 -10.49 -35.86
CA GLY A 333 -3.76 -10.83 -35.89
C GLY A 333 -4.69 -9.69 -36.29
N VAL A 334 -4.22 -8.61 -36.96
CA VAL A 334 -5.08 -7.55 -37.50
C VAL A 334 -6.03 -8.15 -38.54
N PRO A 335 -7.38 -8.05 -38.38
CA PRO A 335 -8.33 -8.85 -39.15
C PRO A 335 -8.43 -8.45 -40.63
N SER A 336 -8.25 -7.19 -40.97
CA SER A 336 -8.32 -6.66 -42.33
C SER A 336 -7.51 -5.40 -42.49
N ALA A 337 -7.22 -4.99 -43.72
CA ALA A 337 -6.62 -3.68 -43.99
C ALA A 337 -7.65 -2.56 -43.70
N GLY A 338 -7.26 -1.52 -42.96
CA GLY A 338 -8.16 -0.43 -42.55
C GLY A 338 -7.56 0.53 -41.54
N ASP A 339 -8.40 1.42 -41.04
CA ASP A 339 -8.04 2.36 -39.97
C ASP A 339 -8.39 1.74 -38.61
N TYR A 340 -7.40 1.74 -37.71
CA TYR A 340 -7.47 1.17 -36.37
C TYR A 340 -7.13 2.21 -35.34
N GLN A 341 -7.59 2.01 -34.09
CA GLN A 341 -7.24 2.79 -32.94
C GLN A 341 -6.01 2.16 -32.29
N VAL A 342 -4.98 2.98 -32.06
CA VAL A 342 -3.85 2.65 -31.20
C VAL A 342 -4.04 3.40 -29.89
N GLN A 343 -4.01 2.67 -28.78
CA GLN A 343 -4.15 3.18 -27.42
C GLN A 343 -2.77 3.18 -26.78
N LEU A 344 -2.36 4.32 -26.22
CA LEU A 344 -1.11 4.49 -25.48
C LEU A 344 -1.45 4.87 -24.05
N ARG A 345 -1.06 4.05 -23.09
CA ARG A 345 -1.10 4.41 -21.66
C ARG A 345 0.23 5.03 -21.27
N TYR A 346 0.20 6.21 -20.70
CA TYR A 346 1.39 7.02 -20.45
C TYR A 346 1.29 7.82 -19.17
N ALA A 347 2.46 8.21 -18.63
CA ALA A 347 2.61 9.26 -17.63
C ALA A 347 3.37 10.46 -18.22
N ASN A 348 2.94 11.68 -17.87
CA ASN A 348 3.53 12.94 -18.30
C ASN A 348 3.53 13.95 -17.16
N ALA A 349 4.66 14.15 -16.51
CA ALA A 349 4.81 15.08 -15.41
C ALA A 349 6.01 16.01 -15.58
N GLN A 350 6.34 16.78 -14.56
CA GLN A 350 7.52 17.66 -14.58
C GLN A 350 8.80 16.83 -14.78
N ALA A 351 9.64 17.20 -15.72
CA ALA A 351 10.92 16.55 -16.01
C ALA A 351 12.07 17.55 -15.73
N GLY A 352 12.78 17.35 -14.65
CA GLY A 352 13.85 18.26 -14.23
C GLY A 352 13.36 19.71 -14.13
N SER A 353 14.01 20.63 -14.84
CA SER A 353 13.60 22.05 -14.92
C SER A 353 12.50 22.34 -15.95
N GLN A 354 12.07 21.33 -16.74
CA GLN A 354 11.03 21.56 -17.74
C GLN A 354 9.64 21.57 -17.09
N PRO A 355 8.81 22.58 -17.40
CA PRO A 355 7.48 22.66 -16.82
C PRO A 355 6.57 21.53 -17.30
N THR A 356 5.54 21.25 -16.53
CA THR A 356 4.47 20.35 -16.91
C THR A 356 3.70 20.94 -18.09
N GLN A 357 3.68 20.24 -19.22
CA GLN A 357 3.03 20.67 -20.47
C GLN A 357 2.55 19.48 -21.29
N THR A 358 1.67 19.71 -22.25
CA THR A 358 1.34 18.69 -23.24
C THR A 358 2.59 18.32 -24.05
N ARG A 359 2.93 17.03 -24.07
CA ARG A 359 4.04 16.47 -24.84
C ARG A 359 3.50 15.66 -26.01
N THR A 360 4.39 15.26 -26.91
CA THR A 360 3.98 14.55 -28.13
C THR A 360 4.86 13.35 -28.39
N VAL A 361 4.25 12.27 -28.87
CA VAL A 361 4.95 11.13 -29.46
C VAL A 361 4.48 10.90 -30.89
N ALA A 362 5.35 10.36 -31.72
CA ALA A 362 5.04 9.98 -33.08
C ALA A 362 4.90 8.46 -33.17
N VAL A 363 3.82 7.97 -33.80
CA VAL A 363 3.59 6.54 -34.04
C VAL A 363 3.41 6.30 -35.53
N ALA A 364 4.19 5.38 -36.09
CA ALA A 364 4.10 4.99 -37.48
C ALA A 364 3.85 3.48 -37.62
N ALA A 365 3.16 3.10 -38.68
CA ALA A 365 2.93 1.70 -39.04
C ALA A 365 3.72 1.31 -40.29
N ASN A 366 4.47 0.19 -40.23
CA ASN A 366 5.19 -0.41 -41.38
C ASN A 366 6.14 0.55 -42.11
N GLY A 367 6.79 1.48 -41.36
CA GLY A 367 7.67 2.51 -41.95
C GLY A 367 6.94 3.60 -42.74
N GLY A 368 5.62 3.70 -42.63
CA GLY A 368 4.82 4.75 -43.29
C GLY A 368 4.88 6.11 -42.57
N THR A 369 4.02 7.03 -42.98
CA THR A 369 3.94 8.36 -42.33
C THR A 369 3.51 8.25 -40.88
N ALA A 370 4.29 8.88 -39.99
CA ALA A 370 3.98 8.93 -38.58
C ALA A 370 2.78 9.84 -38.27
N VAL A 371 1.96 9.44 -37.32
CA VAL A 371 0.90 10.25 -36.71
C VAL A 371 1.35 10.69 -35.34
N THR A 372 1.24 11.98 -35.04
CA THR A 372 1.58 12.54 -33.74
C THR A 372 0.40 12.46 -32.78
N ALA A 373 0.64 11.97 -31.57
CA ALA A 373 -0.31 11.97 -30.46
C ALA A 373 0.07 13.07 -29.46
N ASP A 374 -0.90 13.90 -29.10
CA ASP A 374 -0.77 14.85 -28.00
C ASP A 374 -1.04 14.14 -26.66
N LEU A 375 -0.11 14.27 -25.74
CA LEU A 375 -0.13 13.64 -24.43
C LEU A 375 -0.25 14.70 -23.33
N PRO A 376 -1.48 15.09 -22.94
CA PRO A 376 -1.68 16.04 -21.84
C PRO A 376 -1.03 15.58 -20.54
N PRO A 377 -0.70 16.53 -19.62
CA PRO A 377 -0.12 16.20 -18.33
C PRO A 377 -0.96 15.26 -17.50
N THR A 378 -0.27 14.43 -16.69
CA THR A 378 -0.81 13.72 -15.53
C THR A 378 -0.40 14.42 -14.23
N SER A 379 -0.97 14.05 -13.09
CA SER A 379 -0.67 14.69 -11.80
C SER A 379 0.69 14.31 -11.19
N GLY A 380 1.40 13.39 -11.81
CA GLY A 380 2.74 12.92 -11.43
C GLY A 380 3.14 11.74 -12.30
N TRP A 381 4.36 11.25 -12.13
CA TRP A 381 4.88 10.10 -12.88
C TRP A 381 4.23 8.76 -12.46
N ASP A 382 3.64 8.72 -11.28
CA ASP A 382 2.91 7.56 -10.73
C ASP A 382 1.44 7.49 -11.19
N PHE A 383 0.99 8.44 -12.02
CA PHE A 383 -0.40 8.55 -12.45
C PHE A 383 -0.51 8.46 -13.97
N TRP A 384 -1.30 7.51 -14.42
CA TRP A 384 -1.33 7.09 -15.81
C TRP A 384 -2.63 7.45 -16.51
N ARG A 385 -2.53 7.73 -17.80
CA ARG A 385 -3.65 8.09 -18.66
C ARG A 385 -3.53 7.37 -19.99
N THR A 386 -4.67 7.00 -20.61
CA THR A 386 -4.69 6.42 -21.93
C THR A 386 -5.13 7.44 -22.98
N GLN A 387 -4.34 7.57 -24.04
CA GLN A 387 -4.59 8.41 -25.21
C GLN A 387 -4.73 7.55 -26.45
N ASN A 388 -5.66 7.96 -27.37
CA ASN A 388 -5.93 7.28 -28.63
C ASN A 388 -5.35 8.05 -29.83
N LEU A 389 -4.88 7.31 -30.82
CA LEU A 389 -4.60 7.81 -32.15
C LEU A 389 -5.10 6.82 -33.19
N SER A 390 -5.31 7.29 -34.43
CA SER A 390 -5.77 6.43 -35.53
C SER A 390 -4.62 6.16 -36.49
N LEU A 391 -4.39 4.88 -36.83
CA LEU A 391 -3.39 4.45 -37.80
C LEU A 391 -4.01 3.50 -38.82
N ARG A 392 -3.52 3.59 -40.09
CA ARG A 392 -3.86 2.63 -41.13
C ARG A 392 -2.95 1.42 -41.04
N LEU A 393 -3.55 0.23 -40.87
CA LEU A 393 -2.87 -1.07 -40.76
C LEU A 393 -3.24 -1.98 -41.93
N LYS A 394 -2.35 -2.91 -42.27
CA LYS A 394 -2.64 -4.02 -43.17
C LYS A 394 -3.22 -5.22 -42.42
N ALA A 395 -3.87 -6.14 -43.12
CA ALA A 395 -4.29 -7.42 -42.53
C ALA A 395 -3.08 -8.23 -42.06
N GLY A 396 -3.23 -8.97 -40.96
CA GLY A 396 -2.20 -9.82 -40.38
C GLY A 396 -1.20 -9.06 -39.53
N THR A 397 0.10 -9.24 -39.78
CA THR A 397 1.19 -8.68 -38.96
C THR A 397 1.59 -7.29 -39.44
N ASN A 398 1.76 -6.37 -38.47
CA ASN A 398 2.23 -5.00 -38.70
C ASN A 398 3.40 -4.71 -37.72
N THR A 399 4.27 -3.79 -38.11
CA THR A 399 5.26 -3.20 -37.22
C THR A 399 4.81 -1.80 -36.85
N LEU A 400 4.66 -1.49 -35.57
CA LEU A 400 4.46 -0.14 -35.07
C LEU A 400 5.78 0.39 -34.53
N SER A 401 6.15 1.62 -34.89
CA SER A 401 7.26 2.35 -34.29
C SER A 401 6.74 3.53 -33.51
N LEU A 402 7.22 3.73 -32.29
CA LEU A 402 6.94 4.87 -31.43
C LEU A 402 8.25 5.62 -31.18
N GLY A 403 8.24 6.95 -31.27
CA GLY A 403 9.43 7.76 -31.05
C GLY A 403 9.12 9.24 -30.86
N CYS A 404 10.17 10.03 -30.69
CA CYS A 404 10.09 11.46 -30.50
C CYS A 404 9.99 12.20 -31.86
N PRO A 405 8.92 12.97 -32.12
CA PRO A 405 8.84 13.77 -33.35
C PRO A 405 9.85 14.93 -33.38
N THR A 406 10.14 15.52 -32.22
CA THR A 406 11.20 16.54 -32.05
C THR A 406 11.91 16.34 -30.73
N ALA A 407 13.18 16.73 -30.63
CA ALA A 407 13.93 16.65 -29.38
C ALA A 407 13.19 17.40 -28.25
N GLN A 408 13.16 16.80 -27.08
CA GLN A 408 12.51 17.31 -25.86
C GLN A 408 10.96 17.43 -25.91
N SER A 409 10.30 17.07 -27.02
CA SER A 409 8.81 17.10 -27.07
C SER A 409 8.17 15.87 -26.42
N CYS A 410 8.92 14.84 -26.10
CA CYS A 410 8.46 13.49 -25.79
C CYS A 410 8.93 12.93 -24.44
N HIS A 411 9.31 13.77 -23.50
CA HIS A 411 9.64 13.36 -22.14
C HIS A 411 8.41 12.74 -21.44
N VAL A 412 8.07 11.50 -21.77
CA VAL A 412 6.95 10.73 -21.23
C VAL A 412 7.40 9.31 -20.94
N ASN A 413 6.75 8.66 -19.98
CA ASN A 413 6.82 7.23 -19.79
C ASN A 413 5.63 6.59 -20.48
N VAL A 414 5.82 5.46 -21.15
CA VAL A 414 4.75 4.70 -21.81
C VAL A 414 4.66 3.33 -21.18
N ASP A 415 3.50 3.03 -20.61
CA ASP A 415 3.24 1.79 -19.87
C ASP A 415 2.73 0.69 -20.80
N THR A 416 1.67 0.97 -21.53
CA THR A 416 1.09 -0.04 -22.42
C THR A 416 0.73 0.52 -23.79
N ILE A 417 0.69 -0.39 -24.76
CA ILE A 417 0.13 -0.16 -26.09
C ILE A 417 -0.95 -1.19 -26.41
N ALA A 418 -2.00 -0.79 -27.12
CA ALA A 418 -3.00 -1.71 -27.63
C ALA A 418 -3.49 -1.29 -29.03
N VAL A 419 -3.80 -2.25 -29.88
CA VAL A 419 -4.40 -2.01 -31.19
C VAL A 419 -5.81 -2.60 -31.20
N THR A 420 -6.82 -1.75 -31.45
CA THR A 420 -8.22 -2.13 -31.40
C THR A 420 -8.98 -1.62 -32.63
N ALA A 421 -10.23 -2.07 -32.78
CA ALA A 421 -11.11 -1.53 -33.81
C ALA A 421 -11.33 -0.02 -33.59
N ARG A 422 -11.58 0.71 -34.69
CA ARG A 422 -11.92 2.13 -34.62
C ARG A 422 -13.10 2.37 -33.66
N ASN A 423 -12.98 3.32 -32.75
CA ASN A 423 -13.97 3.65 -31.71
C ASN A 423 -14.28 2.51 -30.73
N ALA A 424 -13.40 1.51 -30.62
CA ALA A 424 -13.49 0.55 -29.54
C ALA A 424 -13.26 1.25 -28.17
N PRO A 425 -13.86 0.75 -27.09
CA PRO A 425 -13.54 1.21 -25.73
C PRO A 425 -12.04 1.10 -25.42
N LEU A 426 -11.56 1.93 -24.53
CA LEU A 426 -10.20 1.82 -23.99
C LEU A 426 -10.06 0.49 -23.25
N LEU A 427 -8.99 -0.23 -23.55
CA LEU A 427 -8.63 -1.44 -22.81
C LEU A 427 -8.01 -1.02 -21.47
N ALA A 428 -8.43 -1.67 -20.39
CA ALA A 428 -7.87 -1.49 -19.08
C ALA A 428 -6.73 -2.51 -18.88
N PRO A 429 -5.51 -2.09 -18.53
CA PRO A 429 -4.43 -2.99 -18.16
C PRO A 429 -4.63 -3.56 -16.75
N HIS A 430 -3.94 -4.63 -16.42
CA HIS A 430 -3.85 -5.13 -15.04
C HIS A 430 -2.88 -4.26 -14.24
N ALA A 431 -3.25 -3.02 -14.02
CA ALA A 431 -2.45 -2.01 -13.33
C ALA A 431 -3.05 -1.69 -11.96
N PRO A 432 -2.25 -1.64 -10.88
CA PRO A 432 -2.74 -1.34 -9.55
C PRO A 432 -3.30 0.09 -9.48
N LEU A 433 -4.37 0.24 -8.69
CA LEU A 433 -5.02 1.52 -8.40
C LEU A 433 -4.82 1.87 -6.94
N GLY A 434 -3.98 2.87 -6.69
CA GLY A 434 -3.50 3.19 -5.36
C GLY A 434 -2.37 2.27 -4.94
N GLY A 435 -1.90 2.49 -3.73
CA GLY A 435 -0.83 1.70 -3.15
C GLY A 435 -0.66 2.05 -1.68
N TYR A 436 0.01 1.19 -0.95
CA TYR A 436 0.28 1.38 0.47
C TYR A 436 1.75 1.04 0.76
N ARG A 437 2.22 1.52 1.89
CA ARG A 437 3.56 1.25 2.37
C ARG A 437 3.52 1.10 3.88
N ARG A 438 4.38 0.25 4.43
CA ARG A 438 4.46 0.07 5.89
C ARG A 438 4.75 1.37 6.63
N GLY A 439 5.64 2.20 6.12
CA GLY A 439 5.95 3.51 6.68
C GLY A 439 6.52 4.46 5.61
N LEU A 440 6.36 5.75 5.85
CA LEU A 440 6.94 6.82 5.03
C LEU A 440 8.18 7.45 5.68
N ASP A 441 8.83 6.71 6.58
CA ASP A 441 10.03 7.19 7.28
C ASP A 441 11.14 7.58 6.31
N GLY A 442 11.68 8.78 6.48
CA GLY A 442 12.73 9.33 5.64
C GLY A 442 12.28 9.73 4.23
N VAL A 443 10.99 9.58 3.90
CA VAL A 443 10.49 9.93 2.55
C VAL A 443 10.72 11.42 2.26
N ASN A 444 11.42 11.65 1.16
CA ASN A 444 11.81 12.95 0.65
C ASN A 444 11.30 13.11 -0.79
N GLY A 445 10.03 13.47 -0.93
CA GLY A 445 9.34 13.58 -2.21
C GLY A 445 8.43 12.38 -2.48
N GLY A 446 8.93 11.33 -3.11
CA GLY A 446 8.16 10.14 -3.48
C GLY A 446 8.66 8.86 -2.81
N ALA A 447 7.86 7.80 -2.89
CA ALA A 447 8.24 6.46 -2.44
C ALA A 447 7.55 5.38 -3.28
N ARG A 448 8.19 4.24 -3.42
CA ARG A 448 7.57 3.02 -3.97
C ARG A 448 6.47 2.53 -3.01
N THR A 449 5.41 1.98 -3.57
CA THR A 449 4.27 1.46 -2.81
C THR A 449 3.93 0.03 -3.25
N GLU A 450 3.42 -0.75 -2.32
CA GLU A 450 2.87 -2.07 -2.58
C GLU A 450 1.49 -1.95 -3.22
N ALA A 451 1.16 -2.87 -4.13
CA ALA A 451 -0.17 -2.96 -4.72
C ALA A 451 -1.19 -3.47 -3.71
N GLY A 452 -2.38 -2.85 -3.69
CA GLY A 452 -3.48 -3.28 -2.84
C GLY A 452 -4.56 -4.06 -3.58
N LEU A 453 -5.82 -3.89 -3.14
CA LEU A 453 -6.95 -4.64 -3.67
C LEU A 453 -7.33 -4.26 -5.11
N LEU A 454 -7.21 -2.99 -5.49
CA LEU A 454 -7.82 -2.49 -6.71
C LEU A 454 -6.86 -2.49 -7.89
N TYR A 455 -7.35 -3.00 -9.04
CA TYR A 455 -6.69 -2.97 -10.34
C TYR A 455 -7.63 -2.39 -11.40
N GLN A 456 -7.05 -1.75 -12.42
CA GLN A 456 -7.83 -1.01 -13.42
C GLN A 456 -8.72 -1.93 -14.28
N ASP A 457 -8.30 -3.14 -14.54
CA ASP A 457 -9.06 -4.16 -15.28
C ASP A 457 -10.12 -4.88 -14.43
N GLY A 458 -10.18 -4.62 -13.12
CA GLY A 458 -11.31 -4.94 -12.26
C GLY A 458 -11.28 -6.31 -11.59
N TRP A 459 -10.09 -6.91 -11.42
CA TRP A 459 -9.93 -8.12 -10.62
C TRP A 459 -8.64 -8.11 -9.81
N SER A 460 -8.61 -8.91 -8.76
CA SER A 460 -7.41 -9.13 -7.93
C SER A 460 -7.53 -10.43 -7.14
N LEU A 461 -6.40 -10.89 -6.60
CA LEU A 461 -6.33 -11.97 -5.62
C LEU A 461 -5.86 -11.43 -4.28
N LEU A 462 -6.65 -11.61 -3.24
CA LEU A 462 -6.18 -11.51 -1.86
C LEU A 462 -5.66 -12.89 -1.47
N ASP A 463 -4.36 -13.01 -1.34
CA ASP A 463 -3.68 -14.22 -0.92
C ASP A 463 -3.70 -14.32 0.61
N ASP A 464 -4.20 -15.44 1.12
CA ASP A 464 -4.30 -15.75 2.55
C ASP A 464 -3.66 -17.13 2.85
N SER A 465 -2.73 -17.52 1.98
CA SER A 465 -2.05 -18.82 2.04
C SER A 465 -1.22 -18.97 3.32
N ALA A 466 -1.38 -20.09 3.99
CA ALA A 466 -0.60 -20.49 5.14
C ALA A 466 -0.26 -21.99 5.01
N GLY A 467 0.82 -22.32 4.32
CA GLY A 467 1.25 -23.69 4.07
C GLY A 467 0.60 -24.38 2.86
N HIS A 468 -0.53 -23.89 2.36
CA HIS A 468 -1.16 -24.31 1.10
C HIS A 468 -1.89 -23.12 0.46
N GLN A 469 -2.19 -23.23 -0.85
CA GLN A 469 -2.85 -22.13 -1.56
C GLN A 469 -4.25 -21.89 -1.02
N ASP A 470 -4.50 -20.68 -0.54
CA ASP A 470 -5.80 -20.18 -0.09
C ASP A 470 -5.91 -18.69 -0.44
N GLY A 471 -6.87 -18.31 -1.25
CA GLY A 471 -7.00 -16.95 -1.68
C GLY A 471 -8.40 -16.59 -2.15
N TYR A 472 -8.66 -15.31 -2.19
CA TYR A 472 -9.96 -14.72 -2.50
C TYR A 472 -9.87 -13.93 -3.81
N VAL A 473 -10.51 -14.45 -4.85
CA VAL A 473 -10.57 -13.84 -6.18
C VAL A 473 -11.69 -12.82 -6.20
N PHE A 474 -11.33 -11.55 -6.25
CA PHE A 474 -12.24 -10.43 -6.43
C PHE A 474 -12.37 -10.14 -7.93
N ALA A 475 -13.61 -10.05 -8.45
CA ALA A 475 -13.91 -9.80 -9.86
C ALA A 475 -14.96 -8.70 -9.98
N TYR A 476 -14.61 -7.49 -9.55
CA TYR A 476 -15.50 -6.34 -9.32
C TYR A 476 -15.74 -5.47 -10.57
N GLY A 477 -14.93 -5.64 -11.63
CA GLY A 477 -14.98 -4.77 -12.79
C GLY A 477 -14.66 -3.31 -12.43
N GLN A 478 -15.49 -2.37 -12.86
CA GLN A 478 -15.36 -0.96 -12.49
C GLN A 478 -16.12 -0.58 -11.21
N ASP A 479 -16.72 -1.54 -10.50
CA ASP A 479 -17.38 -1.26 -9.22
C ASP A 479 -16.39 -1.36 -8.05
N TYR A 480 -15.41 -0.47 -8.03
CA TYR A 480 -14.35 -0.41 -6.99
C TYR A 480 -14.91 -0.26 -5.58
N ARG A 481 -16.05 0.44 -5.42
CA ARG A 481 -16.69 0.56 -4.11
C ARG A 481 -17.27 -0.76 -3.62
N ARG A 482 -17.72 -1.60 -4.55
CA ARG A 482 -18.17 -2.95 -4.23
C ARG A 482 -17.00 -3.80 -3.74
N ALA A 483 -15.85 -3.73 -4.42
CA ALA A 483 -14.65 -4.43 -3.98
C ALA A 483 -14.25 -4.06 -2.55
N LEU A 484 -14.21 -2.77 -2.22
CA LEU A 484 -13.91 -2.29 -0.87
C LEU A 484 -14.97 -2.72 0.16
N ARG A 485 -16.25 -2.77 -0.22
CA ARG A 485 -17.30 -3.29 0.66
C ARG A 485 -17.14 -4.79 0.90
N GLU A 486 -16.85 -5.58 -0.14
CA GLU A 486 -16.59 -7.02 -0.01
C GLU A 486 -15.34 -7.29 0.81
N LEU A 487 -14.27 -6.50 0.62
CA LEU A 487 -13.09 -6.52 1.48
C LEU A 487 -13.45 -6.22 2.94
N SER A 488 -14.26 -5.18 3.18
CA SER A 488 -14.71 -4.80 4.53
C SER A 488 -15.53 -5.89 5.22
N VAL A 489 -16.35 -6.64 4.46
CA VAL A 489 -17.08 -7.80 5.01
C VAL A 489 -16.11 -8.95 5.28
N LEU A 490 -15.22 -9.26 4.34
CA LEU A 490 -14.34 -10.41 4.40
C LEU A 490 -13.29 -10.29 5.51
N THR A 491 -12.64 -9.14 5.60
CA THR A 491 -11.50 -8.91 6.51
C THR A 491 -11.88 -8.06 7.74
N GLY A 492 -13.17 -7.78 7.94
CA GLY A 492 -13.68 -6.90 8.97
C GLY A 492 -13.64 -5.41 8.55
N PRO A 493 -14.55 -4.59 9.09
CA PRO A 493 -14.66 -3.18 8.75
C PRO A 493 -13.51 -2.35 9.33
N THR A 494 -13.21 -1.22 8.71
CA THR A 494 -12.32 -0.21 9.27
C THR A 494 -12.87 0.35 10.59
N LYS A 495 -11.99 0.64 11.54
CA LYS A 495 -12.36 1.15 12.87
C LYS A 495 -13.04 2.51 12.78
N LEU A 496 -14.19 2.66 13.42
CA LEU A 496 -14.75 3.97 13.68
C LEU A 496 -14.15 4.52 14.97
N LEU A 497 -13.33 5.56 14.84
CA LEU A 497 -12.74 6.23 15.99
C LEU A 497 -13.77 7.08 16.74
N PRO A 498 -13.55 7.44 18.01
CA PRO A 498 -14.32 8.43 18.71
C PRO A 498 -14.37 9.75 17.93
N LYS A 499 -15.48 10.50 18.04
CA LYS A 499 -15.69 11.73 17.24
C LYS A 499 -14.57 12.76 17.44
N TRP A 500 -14.03 12.88 18.66
CA TRP A 500 -12.96 13.82 18.99
C TRP A 500 -11.67 13.54 18.18
N ALA A 501 -11.41 12.28 17.81
CA ALA A 501 -10.24 11.91 17.00
C ALA A 501 -10.23 12.58 15.61
N TYR A 502 -11.39 12.98 15.12
CA TYR A 502 -11.52 13.72 13.85
C TYR A 502 -11.43 15.24 14.01
N GLY A 503 -10.99 15.72 15.16
CA GLY A 503 -10.71 17.13 15.46
C GLY A 503 -9.30 17.57 15.08
N VAL A 504 -8.76 18.51 15.83
CA VAL A 504 -7.40 19.05 15.67
C VAL A 504 -6.50 18.46 16.73
N TRP A 505 -5.34 17.93 16.30
CA TRP A 505 -4.34 17.34 17.16
C TRP A 505 -3.06 18.17 17.15
N TYR A 506 -2.35 18.13 18.29
CA TYR A 506 -0.97 18.58 18.40
C TYR A 506 -0.14 17.54 19.11
N SER A 507 1.04 17.30 18.59
CA SER A 507 2.13 16.52 19.20
C SER A 507 3.47 17.04 18.71
N GLU A 508 4.51 16.81 19.47
CA GLU A 508 5.88 17.16 19.09
C GLU A 508 6.84 16.21 19.80
N TYR A 509 7.81 15.71 19.08
CA TYR A 509 8.94 15.02 19.69
C TYR A 509 9.87 16.08 20.29
N TYR A 510 9.64 16.42 21.54
CA TYR A 510 10.39 17.41 22.31
C TYR A 510 10.13 17.22 23.81
N ASP A 511 11.18 17.37 24.64
CA ASP A 511 11.15 17.10 26.07
C ASP A 511 10.53 18.23 26.91
N ARG A 512 9.25 18.47 26.75
CA ARG A 512 8.47 19.47 27.46
C ARG A 512 8.01 18.97 28.84
N THR A 513 7.84 19.93 29.76
CA THR A 513 7.20 19.74 31.07
C THR A 513 5.67 19.90 30.97
N ALA A 514 4.95 19.48 32.01
CA ALA A 514 3.52 19.71 32.13
C ALA A 514 3.16 21.21 32.00
N ASP A 515 3.91 22.09 32.68
CA ASP A 515 3.68 23.53 32.65
C ASP A 515 3.87 24.13 31.25
N GLU A 516 4.83 23.62 30.47
CA GLU A 516 5.04 24.04 29.07
C GLU A 516 3.90 23.58 28.15
N PHE A 517 3.38 22.38 28.37
CA PHE A 517 2.20 21.93 27.62
C PHE A 517 0.94 22.72 28.00
N ASP A 518 0.75 23.03 29.30
CA ASP A 518 -0.36 23.88 29.73
C ASP A 518 -0.27 25.27 29.10
N ALA A 519 0.93 25.86 29.02
CA ALA A 519 1.14 27.13 28.33
C ALA A 519 0.81 27.06 26.81
N ILE A 520 1.13 25.93 26.14
CA ILE A 520 0.76 25.71 24.73
C ILE A 520 -0.77 25.61 24.60
N VAL A 521 -1.44 24.86 25.46
CA VAL A 521 -2.90 24.71 25.45
C VAL A 521 -3.59 26.06 25.69
N ASP A 522 -3.11 26.84 26.66
CA ASP A 522 -3.61 28.19 26.93
C ASP A 522 -3.38 29.12 25.71
N ARG A 523 -2.28 28.94 24.99
CA ARG A 523 -2.03 29.70 23.77
C ARG A 523 -2.99 29.32 22.65
N PHE A 524 -3.30 28.05 22.45
CA PHE A 524 -4.36 27.62 21.50
C PHE A 524 -5.69 28.33 21.77
N LYS A 525 -6.08 28.45 23.03
CA LYS A 525 -7.30 29.18 23.44
C LYS A 525 -7.20 30.68 23.16
N ALA A 526 -6.09 31.29 23.55
CA ALA A 526 -5.87 32.74 23.37
C ALA A 526 -5.91 33.15 21.89
N GLU A 527 -5.32 32.33 21.00
CA GLU A 527 -5.31 32.51 19.54
C GLU A 527 -6.61 32.03 18.87
N LYS A 528 -7.54 31.44 19.63
CA LYS A 528 -8.81 30.88 19.15
C LYS A 528 -8.61 29.76 18.11
N VAL A 529 -7.51 29.03 18.23
CA VAL A 529 -7.25 27.81 17.45
C VAL A 529 -7.83 26.62 18.23
N PRO A 530 -8.67 25.79 17.61
CA PRO A 530 -9.19 24.61 18.29
C PRO A 530 -8.09 23.60 18.57
N LEU A 531 -8.18 22.90 19.69
CA LEU A 531 -7.38 21.73 20.05
C LEU A 531 -8.33 20.68 20.62
N ASP A 532 -8.29 19.46 20.09
CA ASP A 532 -9.10 18.34 20.54
C ASP A 532 -8.26 17.27 21.19
N VAL A 533 -7.00 17.13 20.77
CA VAL A 533 -6.09 16.08 21.23
C VAL A 533 -4.69 16.65 21.41
N LEU A 534 -4.09 16.36 22.56
CA LEU A 534 -2.68 16.57 22.86
C LEU A 534 -2.00 15.21 23.03
N VAL A 535 -0.94 14.96 22.29
CA VAL A 535 -0.11 13.75 22.46
C VAL A 535 1.24 14.16 23.00
N VAL A 536 1.64 13.55 24.11
CA VAL A 536 3.00 13.68 24.63
C VAL A 536 3.84 12.56 24.03
N ASP A 537 4.88 12.95 23.32
CA ASP A 537 5.80 12.03 22.66
C ASP A 537 6.74 11.38 23.68
N THR A 538 7.70 10.62 23.23
CA THR A 538 8.52 9.68 24.01
C THR A 538 9.21 10.27 25.25
N ASP A 539 9.46 11.58 25.28
CA ASP A 539 10.28 12.24 26.32
C ASP A 539 9.66 12.32 27.72
N PHE A 540 8.43 11.86 27.91
CA PHE A 540 7.81 11.77 29.26
C PHE A 540 8.38 10.65 30.12
N LYS A 541 9.17 9.73 29.55
CA LYS A 541 9.60 8.48 30.18
C LYS A 541 10.90 8.60 30.97
N ALA A 542 11.00 7.80 32.04
CA ALA A 542 12.18 7.60 32.87
C ALA A 542 12.42 6.08 33.08
N PRO A 543 13.64 5.62 33.35
CA PRO A 543 14.90 6.37 33.43
C PRO A 543 15.48 6.77 32.06
N ASP A 544 14.92 6.29 31.01
CA ASP A 544 15.33 6.58 29.63
C ASP A 544 14.10 6.98 28.77
N ARG A 545 14.23 8.02 27.95
CA ARG A 545 13.14 8.58 27.15
C ARG A 545 12.59 7.61 26.10
N TRP A 546 13.42 6.68 25.62
CA TRP A 546 13.01 5.71 24.60
C TRP A 546 12.44 4.44 25.21
N ASN A 547 13.13 3.87 26.21
CA ASN A 547 12.92 2.51 26.67
C ASN A 547 12.55 2.43 28.16
N GLY A 548 12.31 3.58 28.83
CA GLY A 548 11.87 3.64 30.21
C GLY A 548 10.39 3.32 30.39
N TRP A 549 10.04 2.78 31.56
CA TRP A 549 8.66 2.35 31.86
C TRP A 549 8.09 3.03 33.12
N SER A 550 8.51 4.25 33.37
CA SER A 550 7.89 5.13 34.36
C SER A 550 7.77 6.54 33.82
N ILE A 551 6.83 7.32 34.35
CA ILE A 551 6.69 8.73 34.02
C ILE A 551 7.79 9.52 34.76
N ASP A 552 8.46 10.43 34.04
CA ASP A 552 9.49 11.29 34.66
C ASP A 552 8.84 12.30 35.64
N PRO A 553 9.06 12.15 36.97
CA PRO A 553 8.42 13.01 37.93
C PRO A 553 8.98 14.44 37.93
N THR A 554 10.09 14.70 37.25
CA THR A 554 10.64 16.05 37.10
C THR A 554 9.92 16.85 36.02
N ARG A 555 9.38 16.17 35.00
CA ARG A 555 8.60 16.76 33.91
C ARG A 555 7.11 16.71 34.18
N PHE A 556 6.62 15.62 34.67
CA PHE A 556 5.21 15.39 35.04
C PHE A 556 5.11 14.95 36.51
N PRO A 557 5.16 15.88 37.45
CA PRO A 557 5.09 15.54 38.86
C PRO A 557 3.81 14.77 39.25
N ASP A 558 2.70 15.01 38.55
CA ASP A 558 1.44 14.29 38.68
C ASP A 558 0.79 14.22 37.30
N TRP A 559 1.06 13.15 36.53
CA TRP A 559 0.50 12.93 35.20
C TRP A 559 -1.03 12.92 35.24
N ASN A 560 -1.63 12.26 36.24
CA ASN A 560 -3.09 12.11 36.28
C ASN A 560 -3.78 13.45 36.57
N ALA A 561 -3.19 14.32 37.37
CA ALA A 561 -3.68 15.69 37.58
C ALA A 561 -3.55 16.52 36.30
N PHE A 562 -2.45 16.42 35.56
CA PHE A 562 -2.24 17.08 34.28
C PHE A 562 -3.29 16.60 33.23
N ALA A 563 -3.45 15.29 33.06
CA ALA A 563 -4.44 14.73 32.14
C ALA A 563 -5.89 15.14 32.51
N ALA A 564 -6.22 15.14 33.80
CA ALA A 564 -7.53 15.61 34.28
C ALA A 564 -7.75 17.09 34.00
N GLY A 565 -6.71 17.92 34.08
CA GLY A 565 -6.73 19.34 33.67
C GLY A 565 -7.09 19.49 32.19
N LEU A 566 -6.41 18.76 31.31
CA LEU A 566 -6.70 18.74 29.87
C LEU A 566 -8.12 18.25 29.56
N HIS A 567 -8.58 17.18 30.23
CA HIS A 567 -9.95 16.68 30.08
C HIS A 567 -11.01 17.70 30.50
N ALA A 568 -10.76 18.45 31.58
CA ALA A 568 -11.66 19.52 32.01
C ALA A 568 -11.81 20.62 30.96
N GLU A 569 -10.82 20.79 30.11
CA GLU A 569 -10.83 21.71 28.95
C GLU A 569 -11.37 21.09 27.66
N GLY A 570 -11.67 19.79 27.69
CA GLY A 570 -12.18 19.03 26.55
C GLY A 570 -11.10 18.53 25.61
N VAL A 571 -9.83 18.58 26.00
CA VAL A 571 -8.69 18.05 25.27
C VAL A 571 -8.42 16.61 25.70
N ARG A 572 -8.23 15.71 24.73
CA ARG A 572 -7.91 14.31 24.96
C ARG A 572 -6.40 14.09 24.94
N THR A 573 -5.94 13.03 25.64
CA THR A 573 -4.52 12.77 25.84
C THR A 573 -4.09 11.44 25.26
N GLY A 574 -2.88 11.41 24.69
CA GLY A 574 -2.20 10.21 24.24
C GLY A 574 -0.73 10.23 24.66
N LEU A 575 -0.15 9.05 24.82
CA LEU A 575 1.27 8.85 25.08
C LEU A 575 1.90 7.96 24.02
N ASN A 576 3.11 8.33 23.59
CA ASN A 576 3.95 7.51 22.73
C ASN A 576 4.62 6.39 23.55
N ILE A 577 4.68 5.20 23.00
CA ILE A 577 5.33 4.06 23.63
C ILE A 577 6.15 3.24 22.64
N HIS A 578 7.36 2.88 23.04
CA HIS A 578 8.23 1.98 22.30
C HIS A 578 8.21 0.57 22.90
N PRO A 579 8.31 -0.50 22.10
CA PRO A 579 8.10 -1.88 22.54
C PRO A 579 9.38 -2.55 23.03
N SER A 580 10.16 -1.87 23.85
CA SER A 580 11.39 -2.41 24.45
C SER A 580 11.57 -1.91 25.87
N ILE A 581 12.43 -2.56 26.63
CA ILE A 581 12.82 -2.20 28.01
C ILE A 581 14.32 -2.31 28.18
N LEU A 582 14.93 -1.34 28.89
CA LEU A 582 16.34 -1.43 29.25
C LEU A 582 16.59 -2.55 30.25
N GLY A 583 17.72 -3.26 30.13
CA GLY A 583 18.17 -4.21 31.12
C GLY A 583 18.50 -3.57 32.46
N THR A 584 18.72 -2.24 32.46
CA THR A 584 18.96 -1.43 33.71
C THR A 584 17.69 -0.79 34.27
N ASP A 585 16.54 -0.91 33.59
CA ASP A 585 15.29 -0.40 34.13
C ASP A 585 14.92 -1.11 35.44
N PRO A 586 14.52 -0.41 36.49
CA PRO A 586 14.12 -1.03 37.74
C PRO A 586 13.01 -2.09 37.62
N LEU A 587 12.16 -2.00 36.59
CA LEU A 587 11.07 -2.93 36.35
C LEU A 587 11.50 -4.16 35.53
N PHE A 588 12.67 -4.12 34.87
CA PHE A 588 13.15 -5.19 34.00
C PHE A 588 13.22 -6.56 34.68
N PRO A 589 13.79 -6.71 35.93
CA PRO A 589 13.88 -8.01 36.58
C PRO A 589 12.51 -8.70 36.72
N ARG A 590 11.48 -7.92 37.04
CA ARG A 590 10.13 -8.44 37.21
C ARG A 590 9.46 -8.72 35.85
N ALA A 591 9.65 -7.88 34.85
CA ALA A 591 9.20 -8.13 33.51
C ALA A 591 9.80 -9.43 32.94
N GLN A 592 11.11 -9.62 33.13
CA GLN A 592 11.82 -10.83 32.70
C GLN A 592 11.32 -12.08 33.45
N GLU A 593 10.98 -11.97 34.74
CA GLU A 593 10.37 -13.05 35.50
C GLU A 593 8.99 -13.44 34.95
N ILE A 594 8.12 -12.46 34.66
CA ILE A 594 6.80 -12.68 34.09
C ILE A 594 6.94 -13.36 32.71
N ALA A 595 7.89 -12.90 31.89
CA ALA A 595 8.24 -13.48 30.61
C ALA A 595 9.02 -14.82 30.71
N LYS A 596 9.19 -15.36 31.91
CA LYS A 596 9.93 -16.61 32.18
C LYS A 596 11.35 -16.65 31.62
N GLY A 597 12.04 -15.52 31.67
CA GLY A 597 13.42 -15.40 31.17
C GLY A 597 13.55 -15.34 29.64
N ARG A 598 12.45 -15.14 28.88
CA ARG A 598 12.45 -15.25 27.44
C ARG A 598 12.50 -13.91 26.69
N LEU A 599 12.52 -12.76 27.37
CA LEU A 599 12.78 -11.48 26.71
C LEU A 599 14.14 -11.53 26.03
N GLN A 600 14.20 -11.13 24.79
CA GLN A 600 15.40 -11.22 23.98
C GLN A 600 16.16 -9.91 23.98
N ARG A 601 17.47 -10.01 24.14
CA ARG A 601 18.36 -8.85 24.02
C ARG A 601 18.41 -8.36 22.59
N SER A 602 18.32 -7.05 22.41
CA SER A 602 18.42 -6.39 21.12
C SER A 602 19.20 -5.09 21.24
N GLY A 603 19.57 -4.47 20.12
CA GLY A 603 20.12 -3.12 20.12
C GLY A 603 19.10 -2.08 20.53
N CYS A 604 19.54 -0.93 21.04
CA CYS A 604 18.69 0.23 21.30
C CYS A 604 19.22 1.46 20.59
N ASN A 605 18.34 2.42 20.31
CA ASN A 605 18.74 3.73 19.80
C ASN A 605 19.71 4.46 20.72
N SER A 606 19.62 4.24 22.03
CA SER A 606 20.55 4.78 23.03
C SER A 606 21.91 4.07 23.07
N GLY A 607 22.12 3.00 22.30
CA GLY A 607 23.30 2.14 22.38
C GLY A 607 23.39 1.32 23.68
N ALA A 608 22.32 1.30 24.46
CA ALA A 608 22.23 0.60 25.75
C ALA A 608 21.80 -0.87 25.56
N ASP A 609 21.70 -1.59 26.67
CA ASP A 609 21.28 -2.99 26.72
C ASP A 609 19.75 -3.06 26.80
N CYS A 610 19.09 -3.28 25.67
CA CYS A 610 17.64 -3.40 25.58
C CYS A 610 17.17 -4.83 25.40
N TYR A 611 15.91 -5.04 25.76
CA TYR A 611 15.19 -6.27 25.57
C TYR A 611 13.86 -5.97 24.87
N VAL A 612 13.51 -6.82 23.91
CA VAL A 612 12.29 -6.72 23.11
C VAL A 612 11.34 -7.88 23.40
N PHE A 613 10.11 -7.75 22.94
CA PHE A 613 9.01 -8.66 23.21
C PHE A 613 8.63 -9.47 21.97
N ASP A 614 8.17 -10.69 22.17
CA ASP A 614 7.49 -11.49 21.18
C ASP A 614 5.98 -11.44 21.47
N TRP A 615 5.21 -10.85 20.55
CA TRP A 615 3.77 -10.67 20.71
C TRP A 615 2.99 -11.99 20.66
N ASP A 616 3.57 -13.03 20.07
CA ASP A 616 2.96 -14.36 20.01
C ASP A 616 3.25 -15.21 21.25
N ASP A 617 4.20 -14.78 22.08
CA ASP A 617 4.45 -15.39 23.38
C ASP A 617 3.54 -14.76 24.46
N PRO A 618 2.56 -15.49 25.00
CA PRO A 618 1.59 -14.93 25.96
C PRO A 618 2.21 -14.46 27.28
N ASP A 619 3.36 -15.02 27.70
CA ASP A 619 4.04 -14.57 28.92
C ASP A 619 4.79 -13.28 28.68
N GLN A 620 5.39 -13.08 27.50
CA GLN A 620 6.04 -11.84 27.12
C GLN A 620 5.00 -10.71 26.90
N LEU A 621 3.90 -11.00 26.20
CA LEU A 621 2.79 -10.07 26.07
C LEU A 621 2.22 -9.66 27.44
N LYS A 622 2.08 -10.60 28.37
CA LYS A 622 1.67 -10.32 29.74
C LYS A 622 2.69 -9.44 30.47
N ALA A 623 3.99 -9.66 30.27
CA ALA A 623 5.04 -8.81 30.85
C ALA A 623 4.97 -7.39 30.32
N TYR A 624 4.75 -7.23 29.01
CA TYR A 624 4.60 -5.93 28.35
C TYR A 624 3.44 -5.12 28.93
N PHE A 625 2.25 -5.72 29.04
CA PHE A 625 1.10 -5.02 29.61
C PHE A 625 1.15 -4.86 31.13
N TRP A 626 1.90 -5.72 31.83
CA TRP A 626 2.22 -5.47 33.23
C TRP A 626 3.06 -4.17 33.40
N LEU A 627 4.00 -3.90 32.48
CA LEU A 627 4.76 -2.64 32.50
C LEU A 627 3.83 -1.43 32.25
N HIS A 628 2.86 -1.50 31.36
CA HIS A 628 1.84 -0.45 31.19
C HIS A 628 1.09 -0.19 32.51
N ASP A 629 0.70 -1.25 33.22
CA ASP A 629 -0.03 -1.13 34.47
C ASP A 629 0.83 -0.47 35.59
N GLN A 630 2.18 -0.55 35.46
CA GLN A 630 3.08 0.11 36.43
C GLN A 630 3.22 1.63 36.19
N MET A 631 2.98 2.10 34.97
CA MET A 631 2.99 3.54 34.68
C MET A 631 1.83 4.29 35.36
N ASP A 632 0.71 3.61 35.62
CA ASP A 632 -0.51 4.20 36.20
C ASP A 632 -0.93 5.50 35.48
N ALA A 633 -0.82 5.51 34.17
CA ALA A 633 -1.10 6.68 33.33
C ALA A 633 -2.55 6.67 32.83
N ASP A 634 -3.33 7.68 33.26
CA ASP A 634 -4.66 7.93 32.67
C ASP A 634 -4.50 8.56 31.26
N VAL A 635 -4.77 7.78 30.20
CA VAL A 635 -4.69 8.21 28.81
C VAL A 635 -5.93 7.75 28.03
N ASP A 636 -6.33 8.56 27.03
CA ASP A 636 -7.42 8.18 26.14
C ASP A 636 -6.98 7.15 25.10
N PHE A 637 -5.70 7.11 24.75
CA PHE A 637 -5.12 6.14 23.81
C PHE A 637 -3.58 6.12 23.90
N TRP A 638 -2.98 5.08 23.29
CA TRP A 638 -1.54 4.95 23.16
C TRP A 638 -1.12 5.07 21.69
N TRP A 639 0.03 5.70 21.47
CA TRP A 639 0.72 5.72 20.18
C TRP A 639 1.85 4.68 20.21
N LEU A 640 1.63 3.60 19.43
CA LEU A 640 2.62 2.55 19.25
C LEU A 640 3.63 3.01 18.22
N ASP A 641 4.81 3.34 18.66
CA ASP A 641 5.89 3.79 17.81
C ASP A 641 6.97 2.72 17.68
N TRP A 642 7.77 2.81 16.63
CA TRP A 642 8.87 1.90 16.45
C TRP A 642 10.09 2.40 17.21
N CYS A 643 10.92 1.49 17.69
CA CYS A 643 12.29 1.74 18.15
C CYS A 643 13.03 0.42 18.23
N CYS A 644 14.34 0.50 18.07
CA CYS A 644 15.29 -0.44 18.64
C CYS A 644 15.02 -1.89 18.30
N ASP A 645 15.19 -2.30 17.09
CA ASP A 645 15.00 -3.69 16.68
C ASP A 645 13.79 -4.43 17.28
N ALA A 646 13.02 -4.71 16.47
CA ALA A 646 11.88 -5.57 16.34
C ALA A 646 11.46 -6.34 17.58
N SER A 647 10.42 -5.88 18.22
CA SER A 647 9.47 -6.82 18.76
C SER A 647 9.03 -7.80 17.67
N ARG A 648 8.84 -9.04 18.04
CA ARG A 648 8.50 -10.14 17.12
C ARG A 648 7.01 -10.43 17.17
N GLY A 649 6.53 -11.15 16.17
CA GLY A 649 5.13 -11.54 16.07
C GLY A 649 4.27 -10.52 15.31
N SER A 650 2.96 -10.69 15.38
CA SER A 650 2.01 -9.96 14.55
C SER A 650 1.63 -8.60 15.14
N ASP A 651 1.81 -7.53 14.36
CA ASP A 651 1.33 -6.19 14.71
C ASP A 651 -0.18 -6.13 14.85
N SER A 652 -0.91 -6.90 14.07
CA SER A 652 -2.36 -6.98 14.21
C SER A 652 -2.78 -7.48 15.59
N LYS A 653 -1.99 -8.35 16.21
CA LYS A 653 -2.23 -8.82 17.58
C LYS A 653 -2.00 -7.73 18.60
N ILE A 654 -0.85 -7.06 18.56
CA ILE A 654 -0.57 -5.97 19.51
C ILE A 654 -1.54 -4.80 19.30
N ASN A 655 -1.90 -4.46 18.07
CA ASN A 655 -2.91 -3.45 17.78
C ASN A 655 -4.28 -3.83 18.37
N GLN A 656 -4.68 -5.11 18.32
CA GLN A 656 -5.91 -5.61 18.94
C GLN A 656 -5.88 -5.43 20.45
N GLU A 657 -4.78 -5.80 21.12
CA GLU A 657 -4.62 -5.65 22.59
C GLU A 657 -4.77 -4.20 23.04
N TYR A 658 -4.19 -3.26 22.30
CA TYR A 658 -4.37 -1.83 22.60
C TYR A 658 -5.79 -1.35 22.29
N ALA A 659 -6.38 -1.79 21.19
CA ALA A 659 -7.77 -1.44 20.85
C ALA A 659 -8.77 -1.96 21.90
N ASP A 660 -8.50 -3.12 22.52
CA ASP A 660 -9.31 -3.66 23.60
C ASP A 660 -9.18 -2.84 24.89
N ARG A 661 -8.03 -2.20 25.14
CA ARG A 661 -7.78 -1.37 26.32
C ARG A 661 -8.36 0.04 26.19
N THR A 662 -8.11 0.72 25.08
CA THR A 662 -8.43 2.15 24.91
C THR A 662 -9.37 2.44 23.73
N GLY A 663 -9.84 1.42 23.01
CA GLY A 663 -10.80 1.55 21.94
C GLY A 663 -10.18 1.53 20.53
N PHE A 664 -8.94 1.92 20.34
CA PHE A 664 -8.16 1.81 19.10
C PHE A 664 -6.65 1.87 19.38
N ALA A 665 -5.86 1.41 18.43
CA ALA A 665 -4.41 1.59 18.42
C ALA A 665 -4.03 2.75 17.49
N PHE A 666 -3.17 3.65 17.92
CA PHE A 666 -2.48 4.58 17.04
C PHE A 666 -1.14 3.94 16.69
N SER A 667 -1.01 3.40 15.48
CA SER A 667 0.10 2.52 15.09
C SER A 667 0.80 2.99 13.83
N ARG A 668 2.13 2.87 13.78
CA ARG A 668 2.97 3.35 12.69
C ARG A 668 2.84 2.52 11.41
N ALA A 669 2.65 1.21 11.48
CA ALA A 669 2.93 0.38 10.31
C ALA A 669 1.96 -0.78 10.10
N TYR A 670 1.98 -1.32 8.90
CA TYR A 670 1.45 -2.64 8.56
C TYR A 670 2.51 -3.71 8.83
N GLY A 671 2.08 -4.91 9.25
CA GLY A 671 3.00 -5.98 9.58
C GLY A 671 3.75 -5.72 10.88
N SER A 672 5.04 -6.05 11.00
CA SER A 672 5.79 -5.81 12.23
C SER A 672 6.13 -4.34 12.41
N LEU A 673 5.72 -3.74 13.51
CA LEU A 673 6.00 -2.35 13.90
C LEU A 673 7.48 -1.99 13.78
N GLN A 674 8.35 -2.96 13.98
CA GLN A 674 9.76 -2.75 14.27
C GLN A 674 10.68 -3.27 13.18
N THR A 675 10.18 -4.11 12.27
CA THR A 675 10.99 -4.62 11.17
C THR A 675 11.15 -3.57 10.09
N GLY A 676 12.37 -3.38 9.62
CA GLY A 676 12.69 -2.51 8.52
C GLY A 676 13.30 -1.17 8.87
N GLY A 677 13.39 -0.79 10.11
CA GLY A 677 14.12 0.39 10.53
C GLY A 677 13.73 1.70 9.84
N TYR A 678 14.40 2.77 10.21
CA TYR A 678 14.19 4.10 9.65
C TYR A 678 14.56 4.17 8.16
N GLY A 679 13.64 4.69 7.35
CA GLY A 679 13.83 4.81 5.90
C GLY A 679 13.76 3.52 5.09
N ASN A 680 13.73 2.35 5.75
CA ASN A 680 13.56 1.06 5.09
C ASN A 680 12.41 0.28 5.73
N PRO A 681 11.22 0.27 5.14
CA PRO A 681 10.05 -0.37 5.73
C PRO A 681 10.18 -1.91 5.83
N GLY A 682 11.11 -2.54 5.12
CA GLY A 682 11.21 -4.00 5.06
C GLY A 682 9.95 -4.69 4.52
N PRO A 683 9.93 -6.02 4.48
CA PRO A 683 8.76 -6.77 4.01
C PRO A 683 7.57 -6.61 4.96
N ILE A 684 6.35 -6.65 4.42
CA ILE A 684 5.11 -6.67 5.19
C ILE A 684 4.78 -8.13 5.50
N ALA A 685 4.94 -8.51 6.77
CA ALA A 685 4.79 -9.90 7.20
C ALA A 685 3.33 -10.41 7.14
N ALA A 686 2.37 -9.51 7.41
CA ALA A 686 0.95 -9.85 7.36
C ALA A 686 0.21 -8.82 6.55
N GLY A 687 -0.31 -8.83 5.50
CA GLY A 687 -0.94 -7.76 4.70
C GLY A 687 -1.74 -6.75 5.55
N PRO A 688 -2.12 -5.64 4.98
CA PRO A 688 -2.78 -4.53 5.67
C PRO A 688 -4.23 -4.84 6.07
N TRP A 689 -4.72 -6.02 5.73
CA TRP A 689 -6.14 -6.38 5.77
C TRP A 689 -6.68 -6.51 7.20
N ALA A 690 -5.82 -6.87 8.16
CA ALA A 690 -6.19 -7.04 9.56
C ALA A 690 -6.20 -5.71 10.33
N ASP A 691 -5.18 -4.89 10.16
CA ASP A 691 -4.92 -3.72 11.00
C ASP A 691 -6.02 -2.66 10.96
N LYS A 692 -6.70 -2.47 9.84
CA LYS A 692 -7.81 -1.51 9.73
C LYS A 692 -8.95 -1.74 10.74
N ARG A 693 -9.06 -2.95 11.31
CA ARG A 693 -10.09 -3.27 12.31
C ARG A 693 -9.87 -2.56 13.64
N THR A 694 -8.64 -2.21 13.96
CA THR A 694 -8.23 -1.73 15.27
C THR A 694 -7.47 -0.41 15.22
N THR A 695 -6.94 -0.04 14.05
CA THR A 695 -5.85 0.93 13.92
C THR A 695 -6.28 2.26 13.33
N LEU A 696 -5.71 3.33 13.90
CA LEU A 696 -5.41 4.59 13.25
C LEU A 696 -3.96 4.50 12.77
N HIS A 697 -3.73 4.59 11.46
CA HIS A 697 -2.39 4.47 10.90
C HIS A 697 -1.64 5.80 10.94
N PHE A 698 -0.48 5.81 11.59
CA PHE A 698 0.53 6.85 11.48
C PHE A 698 1.51 6.51 10.36
N THR A 699 1.68 7.41 9.38
CA THR A 699 2.41 7.08 8.16
C THR A 699 3.93 7.10 8.32
N GLY A 700 4.48 7.84 9.29
CA GLY A 700 5.93 7.88 9.54
C GLY A 700 6.57 9.26 9.35
N ASP A 701 7.89 9.31 9.53
CA ASP A 701 8.73 10.49 9.71
C ASP A 701 9.19 11.07 8.36
N THR A 702 8.35 11.86 7.71
CA THR A 702 8.63 12.45 6.40
C THR A 702 9.50 13.70 6.46
N ILE A 703 10.19 14.03 5.36
CA ILE A 703 10.97 15.27 5.21
C ILE A 703 10.06 16.42 4.80
N SER A 704 10.24 17.59 5.46
CA SER A 704 9.42 18.79 5.24
C SER A 704 9.85 19.54 3.97
N ASN A 705 9.16 19.32 2.85
CA ASN A 705 9.37 20.04 1.59
C ASN A 705 8.13 19.96 0.66
N TRP A 706 8.16 20.69 -0.45
CA TRP A 706 7.05 20.75 -1.41
C TRP A 706 6.80 19.42 -2.12
N GLU A 707 7.84 18.65 -2.38
CA GLU A 707 7.78 17.36 -3.05
C GLU A 707 7.06 16.34 -2.18
N THR A 708 7.38 16.30 -0.90
CA THR A 708 6.72 15.43 0.10
C THR A 708 5.25 15.84 0.31
N LEU A 709 4.96 17.14 0.39
CA LEU A 709 3.57 17.62 0.42
C LEU A 709 2.79 17.11 -0.80
N ARG A 710 3.37 17.22 -2.00
CA ARG A 710 2.74 16.75 -3.24
C ARG A 710 2.49 15.25 -3.21
N PHE A 711 3.47 14.48 -2.76
CA PHE A 711 3.34 13.03 -2.60
C PHE A 711 2.22 12.67 -1.63
N THR A 712 2.18 13.30 -0.46
CA THR A 712 1.18 13.05 0.60
C THR A 712 -0.26 13.32 0.13
N VAL A 713 -0.47 14.32 -0.72
CA VAL A 713 -1.79 14.62 -1.31
C VAL A 713 -2.35 13.42 -2.09
N GLY A 714 -1.50 12.72 -2.86
CA GLY A 714 -1.88 11.53 -3.63
C GLY A 714 -1.91 10.26 -2.79
N TYR A 715 -1.06 10.17 -1.77
CA TYR A 715 -0.84 8.95 -0.98
C TYR A 715 -2.06 8.54 -0.15
N THR A 716 -2.68 9.45 0.61
CA THR A 716 -3.83 9.11 1.47
C THR A 716 -5.00 8.48 0.70
N PRO A 717 -5.51 9.06 -0.42
CA PRO A 717 -6.56 8.41 -1.18
C PRO A 717 -6.11 7.10 -1.84
N ALA A 718 -4.82 6.97 -2.18
CA ALA A 718 -4.23 5.77 -2.75
C ALA A 718 -4.17 4.63 -1.72
N GLU A 719 -3.68 4.89 -0.51
CA GLU A 719 -3.63 3.92 0.59
C GLU A 719 -5.02 3.46 1.01
N SER A 720 -5.96 4.40 1.17
CA SER A 720 -7.34 4.06 1.51
C SER A 720 -8.03 3.22 0.44
N ALA A 721 -7.75 3.46 -0.84
CA ALA A 721 -8.27 2.66 -1.95
C ALA A 721 -7.60 1.27 -2.01
N ALA A 722 -6.32 1.18 -1.69
CA ALA A 722 -5.55 -0.05 -1.72
C ALA A 722 -5.95 -1.03 -0.60
N THR A 723 -6.18 -0.54 0.61
CA THR A 723 -6.30 -1.36 1.83
C THR A 723 -7.68 -1.33 2.47
N GLY A 724 -8.51 -0.35 2.14
CA GLY A 724 -9.78 -0.08 2.82
C GLY A 724 -9.62 0.60 4.19
N LEU A 725 -8.42 1.01 4.58
CA LEU A 725 -8.17 1.79 5.80
C LEU A 725 -8.67 3.22 5.60
N ALA A 726 -9.45 3.73 6.52
CA ALA A 726 -10.04 5.07 6.41
C ALA A 726 -9.36 6.13 7.29
N SER A 727 -8.73 5.71 8.39
CA SER A 727 -8.14 6.61 9.38
C SER A 727 -6.62 6.61 9.25
N ILE A 728 -6.09 7.65 8.58
CA ILE A 728 -4.68 7.83 8.27
C ILE A 728 -4.23 9.19 8.82
N SER A 729 -3.09 9.21 9.50
CA SER A 729 -2.47 10.40 10.08
C SER A 729 -1.10 10.64 9.45
N HIS A 730 -0.92 11.80 8.87
CA HIS A 730 0.39 12.32 8.47
C HIS A 730 0.89 13.35 9.48
N ASP A 731 2.18 13.61 9.47
CA ASP A 731 2.77 14.76 10.15
C ASP A 731 2.49 16.02 9.32
N ILE A 732 1.56 16.85 9.80
CA ILE A 732 1.21 18.09 9.10
C ILE A 732 2.34 19.11 9.29
N GLY A 733 3.02 19.41 8.19
CA GLY A 733 4.25 20.19 8.13
C GLY A 733 5.49 19.36 7.83
N GLY A 734 5.35 18.02 7.83
CA GLY A 734 6.45 17.05 7.79
C GLY A 734 7.08 16.83 9.16
N HIS A 735 7.72 15.70 9.38
CA HIS A 735 8.37 15.37 10.64
C HIS A 735 9.72 16.06 10.79
N THR A 736 10.61 15.90 9.79
CA THR A 736 11.98 16.41 9.84
C THR A 736 12.14 17.66 8.98
N GLY A 737 12.64 18.72 9.60
CA GLY A 737 12.83 20.06 8.98
C GLY A 737 11.96 21.12 9.64
N GLY A 738 12.45 22.33 9.65
CA GLY A 738 11.90 23.50 10.35
C GLY A 738 12.90 24.08 11.35
N LEU A 739 12.54 25.20 11.95
CA LEU A 739 13.35 25.81 13.00
C LEU A 739 13.23 24.99 14.27
N GLN A 740 14.33 24.42 14.73
CA GLN A 740 14.34 23.54 15.91
C GLN A 740 14.29 24.36 17.21
N GLU A 741 13.51 23.87 18.14
CA GLU A 741 13.41 24.38 19.50
C GLU A 741 14.57 23.80 20.39
N PRO A 742 15.01 24.49 21.46
CA PRO A 742 14.45 25.72 22.04
C PRO A 742 14.95 27.01 21.38
N GLY A 743 15.84 26.96 20.44
CA GLY A 743 16.34 28.21 19.87
C GLY A 743 17.30 28.03 18.70
N ALA A 744 16.82 27.64 17.54
CA ALA A 744 17.60 27.62 16.31
C ALA A 744 18.89 26.78 16.45
N GLU A 745 18.75 25.49 16.61
CA GLU A 745 19.87 24.55 16.57
C GLU A 745 20.73 24.75 15.31
N PRO A 746 22.06 24.62 15.40
CA PRO A 746 22.94 24.86 14.26
C PRO A 746 22.49 24.07 13.01
N GLY A 747 22.24 24.80 11.92
CA GLY A 747 21.80 24.23 10.64
C GLY A 747 20.29 24.10 10.46
N SER A 748 19.48 24.33 11.49
CA SER A 748 18.02 24.36 11.34
C SER A 748 17.57 25.68 10.67
N THR A 749 16.54 25.59 9.85
CA THR A 749 15.95 26.76 9.17
C THR A 749 14.44 26.69 9.25
N LYS A 750 13.81 27.82 9.47
CA LYS A 750 12.35 27.92 9.48
C LYS A 750 11.76 27.42 8.14
N LEU A 751 10.67 26.65 8.21
CA LEU A 751 9.92 26.33 7.00
C LEU A 751 9.40 27.62 6.34
N PRO A 752 9.35 27.67 4.99
CA PRO A 752 8.66 28.75 4.31
C PRO A 752 7.21 28.88 4.81
N ASP A 753 6.80 30.12 5.09
CA ASP A 753 5.46 30.44 5.59
C ASP A 753 4.35 29.85 4.71
N ASP A 754 4.54 29.89 3.39
CA ASP A 754 3.60 29.36 2.40
C ASP A 754 3.55 27.82 2.42
N LEU A 755 4.68 27.15 2.55
CA LEU A 755 4.73 25.68 2.69
C LEU A 755 3.95 25.22 3.91
N TYR A 756 4.22 25.81 5.07
CA TYR A 756 3.51 25.52 6.30
C TYR A 756 1.99 25.73 6.15
N ALA A 757 1.60 26.92 5.67
CA ALA A 757 0.18 27.26 5.47
C ALA A 757 -0.53 26.28 4.53
N ARG A 758 0.11 25.87 3.41
CA ARG A 758 -0.45 24.92 2.44
C ARG A 758 -0.55 23.51 3.01
N TRP A 759 0.40 23.12 3.86
CA TRP A 759 0.33 21.82 4.53
C TRP A 759 -0.82 21.76 5.53
N VAL A 760 -1.03 22.79 6.34
CA VAL A 760 -2.19 22.88 7.26
C VAL A 760 -3.52 22.92 6.48
N GLN A 761 -3.57 23.60 5.33
CA GLN A 761 -4.73 23.60 4.45
C GLN A 761 -5.06 22.17 3.97
N MET A 762 -4.06 21.41 3.54
CA MET A 762 -4.22 20.01 3.15
C MET A 762 -4.67 19.17 4.33
N GLY A 763 -4.05 19.29 5.50
CA GLY A 763 -4.36 18.57 6.73
C GLY A 763 -5.83 18.69 7.15
N THR A 764 -6.42 19.87 6.97
CA THR A 764 -7.84 20.14 7.25
C THR A 764 -8.79 19.15 6.52
N PHE A 765 -8.40 18.66 5.35
CA PHE A 765 -9.17 17.72 4.52
C PHE A 765 -8.53 16.33 4.46
N GLN A 766 -7.79 15.96 5.49
CA GLN A 766 -7.29 14.61 5.72
C GLN A 766 -8.13 13.89 6.79
N PRO A 767 -8.06 12.56 6.92
CA PRO A 767 -8.82 11.85 7.95
C PRO A 767 -8.48 12.36 9.35
N ILE A 768 -7.21 12.51 9.67
CA ILE A 768 -6.70 13.05 10.94
C ILE A 768 -5.90 14.33 10.65
N ASP A 769 -6.10 15.36 11.43
CA ASP A 769 -5.45 16.67 11.31
C ASP A 769 -4.50 16.86 12.50
N ARG A 770 -3.27 16.31 12.38
CA ARG A 770 -2.26 16.27 13.43
C ARG A 770 -1.04 17.10 13.06
N LEU A 771 -0.86 18.23 13.73
CA LEU A 771 0.39 19.00 13.72
C LEU A 771 1.45 18.22 14.49
N HIS A 772 2.55 17.87 13.85
CA HIS A 772 3.63 17.09 14.48
C HIS A 772 4.98 17.36 13.83
N SER A 773 6.05 17.26 14.61
CA SER A 773 7.43 17.38 14.16
C SER A 773 8.44 16.80 15.14
N ASN A 774 9.66 16.64 14.67
CA ASN A 774 10.86 16.41 15.47
C ASN A 774 11.48 17.75 15.87
N HIS A 775 11.25 18.23 17.08
CA HIS A 775 11.82 19.46 17.68
C HIS A 775 11.65 20.72 16.78
N SER A 776 10.58 20.81 16.00
CA SER A 776 10.49 21.86 15.02
C SER A 776 9.15 22.61 15.09
N ASP A 777 9.19 23.87 14.70
CA ASP A 777 8.04 24.77 14.66
C ASP A 777 6.87 24.20 13.82
N ARG A 778 5.71 24.00 14.45
CA ARG A 778 4.44 23.58 13.78
C ARG A 778 3.24 24.32 14.32
N LEU A 779 3.43 25.20 15.29
CA LEU A 779 2.34 25.96 15.89
C LEU A 779 2.05 27.22 15.05
N PRO A 780 0.77 27.57 14.80
CA PRO A 780 0.40 28.67 13.91
C PRO A 780 1.10 30.00 14.22
N TRP A 781 1.29 30.31 15.48
CA TRP A 781 1.90 31.57 15.93
C TRP A 781 3.44 31.63 15.83
N GLN A 782 4.06 30.56 15.43
CA GLN A 782 5.50 30.51 15.11
C GLN A 782 5.80 31.00 13.69
N TYR A 783 4.77 31.29 12.88
CA TYR A 783 4.87 31.71 11.48
C TYR A 783 4.43 33.16 11.27
N GLY A 784 4.75 33.71 10.11
CA GLY A 784 4.37 35.10 9.76
C GLY A 784 2.85 35.29 9.72
N PRO A 785 2.38 36.54 9.81
CA PRO A 785 0.96 36.88 10.03
C PRO A 785 0.00 36.26 8.99
N ALA A 786 0.44 36.18 7.71
CA ALA A 786 -0.37 35.59 6.64
C ALA A 786 -0.54 34.08 6.81
N ALA A 787 0.54 33.39 7.14
CA ALA A 787 0.53 31.93 7.39
C ALA A 787 -0.22 31.59 8.68
N GLN A 788 0.01 32.33 9.78
CA GLN A 788 -0.73 32.20 11.03
C GLN A 788 -2.24 32.35 10.81
N LYS A 789 -2.65 33.41 10.10
CA LYS A 789 -4.06 33.65 9.78
C LYS A 789 -4.67 32.50 8.97
N SER A 790 -3.93 32.04 7.95
CA SER A 790 -4.35 30.88 7.14
C SER A 790 -4.51 29.62 7.99
N ALA A 791 -3.48 29.24 8.75
CA ALA A 791 -3.49 28.05 9.60
C ALA A 791 -4.64 28.09 10.61
N THR A 792 -4.79 29.20 11.34
CA THR A 792 -5.89 29.40 12.29
C THR A 792 -7.26 29.23 11.62
N LYS A 793 -7.47 29.83 10.43
CA LYS A 793 -8.72 29.71 9.67
C LYS A 793 -9.03 28.27 9.28
N PHE A 794 -8.04 27.53 8.82
CA PHE A 794 -8.23 26.17 8.35
C PHE A 794 -8.39 25.17 9.51
N LEU A 795 -7.69 25.33 10.60
CA LEU A 795 -7.94 24.54 11.83
C LEU A 795 -9.34 24.81 12.41
N GLN A 796 -9.80 26.08 12.38
CA GLN A 796 -11.20 26.40 12.73
C GLN A 796 -12.20 25.76 11.74
N LEU A 797 -11.86 25.67 10.46
CA LEU A 797 -12.65 24.99 9.45
C LEU A 797 -12.72 23.48 9.75
N ARG A 798 -11.60 22.86 10.16
CA ARG A 798 -11.56 21.46 10.61
C ARG A 798 -12.57 21.21 11.71
N ARG A 799 -12.64 22.04 12.72
CA ARG A 799 -13.63 21.93 13.80
C ARG A 799 -15.09 22.01 13.26
N LYS A 800 -15.36 22.89 12.31
CA LYS A 800 -16.67 23.01 11.65
C LYS A 800 -17.02 21.75 10.85
N LEU A 801 -16.02 21.13 10.22
CA LEU A 801 -16.18 19.92 9.39
C LEU A 801 -16.17 18.62 10.20
N GLN A 802 -15.84 18.64 11.49
CA GLN A 802 -15.69 17.43 12.32
C GLN A 802 -16.90 16.47 12.24
N SER A 803 -18.11 17.02 12.26
CA SER A 803 -19.32 16.19 12.14
C SER A 803 -19.49 15.58 10.73
N TYR A 804 -19.07 16.31 9.68
CA TYR A 804 -19.05 15.81 8.31
C TYR A 804 -18.01 14.70 8.15
N THR A 805 -16.81 14.90 8.68
CA THR A 805 -15.72 13.90 8.69
C THR A 805 -16.14 12.65 9.43
N TYR A 806 -16.75 12.80 10.62
CA TYR A 806 -17.26 11.67 11.41
C TYR A 806 -18.34 10.89 10.66
N ALA A 807 -19.24 11.58 9.95
CA ALA A 807 -20.26 10.91 9.13
C ALA A 807 -19.63 10.12 7.97
N ALA A 808 -18.57 10.66 7.34
CA ALA A 808 -17.82 9.95 6.30
C ALA A 808 -17.04 8.74 6.89
N ALA A 809 -16.50 8.86 8.10
CA ALA A 809 -15.88 7.74 8.82
C ALA A 809 -16.88 6.63 9.14
N ALA A 810 -18.09 6.99 9.63
CA ALA A 810 -19.15 6.02 9.85
C ALA A 810 -19.64 5.36 8.55
N GLU A 811 -19.63 6.08 7.43
CA GLU A 811 -19.86 5.48 6.10
C GLU A 811 -18.76 4.48 5.76
N ALA A 812 -17.48 4.83 5.98
CA ALA A 812 -16.36 3.94 5.71
C ALA A 812 -16.47 2.62 6.50
N THR A 813 -16.77 2.68 7.80
CA THR A 813 -17.00 1.49 8.62
C THR A 813 -18.15 0.63 8.10
N ARG A 814 -19.25 1.24 7.63
CA ARG A 814 -20.42 0.51 7.16
C ARG A 814 -20.27 -0.04 5.73
N THR A 815 -19.54 0.63 4.86
CA THR A 815 -19.54 0.36 3.40
C THR A 815 -18.18 0.10 2.80
N GLY A 816 -17.10 0.27 3.56
CA GLY A 816 -15.72 0.25 3.03
C GLY A 816 -15.34 1.48 2.21
N THR A 817 -16.25 2.45 1.98
CA THR A 817 -15.94 3.64 1.18
C THR A 817 -15.18 4.66 2.04
N PRO A 818 -13.92 5.01 1.73
CA PRO A 818 -13.06 5.79 2.63
C PRO A 818 -13.50 7.25 2.79
N ILE A 819 -12.94 7.93 3.80
CA ILE A 819 -13.16 9.37 4.07
C ILE A 819 -12.58 10.20 2.93
N VAL A 820 -11.31 9.93 2.57
CA VAL A 820 -10.60 10.55 1.43
C VAL A 820 -10.64 9.55 0.28
N ARG A 821 -11.23 9.96 -0.84
CA ARG A 821 -11.59 9.05 -1.95
C ARG A 821 -10.83 9.42 -3.19
N ALA A 822 -10.04 8.51 -3.71
CA ALA A 822 -9.46 8.65 -5.04
C ALA A 822 -10.57 8.88 -6.08
N MET A 823 -10.29 9.73 -7.06
CA MET A 823 -11.30 10.15 -8.04
C MET A 823 -11.92 8.98 -8.81
N TYR A 824 -11.12 7.95 -9.14
CA TYR A 824 -11.58 6.75 -9.86
C TYR A 824 -12.59 5.90 -9.06
N LEU A 825 -12.66 6.01 -7.71
CA LEU A 825 -13.69 5.34 -6.92
C LEU A 825 -15.10 5.86 -7.20
N ALA A 826 -15.21 7.10 -7.66
CA ALA A 826 -16.48 7.75 -7.98
C ALA A 826 -16.75 7.88 -9.48
N TYR A 827 -15.69 7.92 -10.30
CA TYR A 827 -15.74 8.18 -11.73
C TYR A 827 -14.88 7.20 -12.52
N PRO A 828 -15.13 5.89 -12.41
CA PRO A 828 -14.25 4.87 -12.99
C PRO A 828 -14.23 4.87 -14.54
N GLY A 829 -15.23 5.48 -15.18
CA GLY A 829 -15.29 5.60 -16.65
C GLY A 829 -14.54 6.81 -17.24
N GLU A 830 -14.00 7.70 -16.37
CA GLU A 830 -13.37 8.95 -16.80
C GLU A 830 -11.83 8.83 -16.72
N GLN A 831 -11.12 9.07 -17.81
CA GLN A 831 -9.64 9.03 -17.81
C GLN A 831 -9.02 10.08 -16.90
N GLU A 832 -9.65 11.24 -16.80
CA GLU A 832 -9.24 12.31 -15.90
C GLU A 832 -9.24 11.88 -14.42
N ALA A 833 -10.11 10.94 -14.05
CA ALA A 833 -10.16 10.42 -12.68
C ALA A 833 -8.90 9.65 -12.27
N TYR A 834 -8.22 9.02 -13.21
CA TYR A 834 -6.93 8.35 -13.01
C TYR A 834 -5.78 9.35 -13.13
N ALA A 835 -5.80 10.19 -14.16
CA ALA A 835 -4.74 11.17 -14.42
C ALA A 835 -4.58 12.24 -13.32
N THR A 836 -5.66 12.59 -12.61
CA THR A 836 -5.68 13.63 -11.56
C THR A 836 -5.65 13.07 -10.14
N ALA A 837 -5.56 11.74 -9.97
CA ALA A 837 -5.65 11.10 -8.65
C ALA A 837 -4.52 11.51 -7.67
N GLY A 838 -3.40 12.04 -8.16
CA GLY A 838 -2.31 12.55 -7.34
C GLY A 838 -2.44 14.02 -6.92
N SER A 839 -3.41 14.77 -7.47
CA SER A 839 -3.53 16.21 -7.21
C SER A 839 -4.88 16.62 -6.65
N GLN A 840 -5.88 15.76 -6.70
CA GLN A 840 -7.22 16.02 -6.19
C GLN A 840 -7.94 14.74 -5.78
N TYR A 841 -8.90 14.88 -4.87
CA TYR A 841 -9.68 13.78 -4.33
C TYR A 841 -11.07 14.26 -3.87
N LEU A 842 -11.96 13.32 -3.56
CA LEU A 842 -13.19 13.64 -2.85
C LEU A 842 -12.99 13.47 -1.34
N TYR A 843 -13.32 14.49 -0.57
CA TYR A 843 -13.43 14.44 0.88
C TYR A 843 -14.87 14.18 1.27
N GLY A 844 -15.16 12.99 1.78
CA GLY A 844 -16.52 12.52 1.94
C GLY A 844 -17.29 12.43 0.60
N PRO A 845 -18.63 12.44 0.62
CA PRO A 845 -19.44 12.26 -0.59
C PRO A 845 -19.54 13.50 -1.49
N ASP A 846 -19.39 14.72 -0.95
CA ASP A 846 -19.87 15.93 -1.59
C ASP A 846 -18.78 17.02 -1.83
N MET A 847 -17.56 16.86 -1.32
CA MET A 847 -16.52 17.87 -1.44
C MET A 847 -15.38 17.39 -2.37
N LEU A 848 -15.07 18.19 -3.39
CA LEU A 848 -13.88 18.03 -4.24
C LEU A 848 -12.78 18.91 -3.68
N VAL A 849 -11.61 18.35 -3.41
CA VAL A 849 -10.46 19.01 -2.80
C VAL A 849 -9.25 18.85 -3.71
N ALA A 850 -8.59 19.95 -4.06
CA ALA A 850 -7.37 19.97 -4.85
C ALA A 850 -6.31 20.83 -4.13
N PRO A 851 -5.52 20.24 -3.21
CA PRO A 851 -4.53 20.98 -2.42
C PRO A 851 -3.49 21.68 -3.28
N VAL A 852 -3.05 22.85 -2.82
CA VAL A 852 -1.97 23.59 -3.47
C VAL A 852 -0.63 22.99 -3.04
N THR A 853 0.17 22.57 -4.00
CA THR A 853 1.49 21.92 -3.79
C THR A 853 2.63 22.68 -4.45
N THR A 854 2.45 23.99 -4.66
CA THR A 854 3.46 24.89 -5.22
C THR A 854 3.62 26.12 -4.35
N GLY A 855 4.83 26.67 -4.29
CA GLY A 855 5.17 27.83 -3.48
C GLY A 855 4.51 29.11 -3.96
N GLY A 856 4.53 30.11 -3.08
CA GLY A 856 4.05 31.47 -3.27
C GLY A 856 2.76 31.79 -2.49
N GLU A 857 2.59 33.07 -2.14
CA GLU A 857 1.36 33.56 -1.50
C GLU A 857 0.13 33.38 -2.39
N THR A 858 0.33 33.38 -3.70
CA THR A 858 -0.69 33.13 -4.72
C THR A 858 -0.25 31.98 -5.59
N ALA A 859 -1.13 30.99 -5.76
CA ALA A 859 -0.87 29.80 -6.57
C ALA A 859 -2.06 29.49 -7.48
N THR A 860 -1.77 28.88 -8.63
CA THR A 860 -2.79 28.43 -9.59
C THR A 860 -2.75 26.92 -9.72
N THR A 861 -3.87 26.28 -9.44
CA THR A 861 -4.04 24.82 -9.49
C THR A 861 -4.97 24.45 -10.64
N SER A 862 -4.57 23.45 -11.43
CA SER A 862 -5.46 22.84 -12.43
C SER A 862 -6.42 21.88 -11.73
N VAL A 863 -7.73 22.11 -11.90
CA VAL A 863 -8.77 21.30 -11.25
C VAL A 863 -9.69 20.71 -12.31
N TRP A 864 -9.80 19.38 -12.33
CA TRP A 864 -10.81 18.69 -13.11
C TRP A 864 -12.10 18.59 -12.31
N PHE A 865 -13.19 19.08 -12.88
CA PHE A 865 -14.53 19.02 -12.32
C PHE A 865 -15.29 17.82 -12.90
N PRO A 866 -15.54 16.78 -12.10
CA PRO A 866 -16.21 15.58 -12.60
C PRO A 866 -17.59 15.86 -13.20
N PRO A 867 -18.01 15.10 -14.24
CA PRO A 867 -19.27 15.30 -14.92
C PRO A 867 -20.49 15.00 -14.05
N GLY A 868 -21.67 15.37 -14.52
CA GLY A 868 -22.96 15.07 -13.89
C GLY A 868 -23.37 16.00 -12.76
N SER A 869 -22.56 17.02 -12.41
CA SER A 869 -22.86 17.99 -11.36
C SER A 869 -22.34 19.38 -11.71
N THR A 870 -22.86 20.40 -11.04
CA THR A 870 -22.22 21.72 -10.94
C THR A 870 -21.46 21.78 -9.63
N TRP A 871 -20.26 22.30 -9.66
CA TRP A 871 -19.38 22.44 -8.50
C TRP A 871 -19.33 23.89 -8.06
N VAL A 872 -19.43 24.15 -6.77
CA VAL A 872 -19.45 25.50 -6.19
C VAL A 872 -18.23 25.66 -5.29
N ASP A 873 -17.38 26.62 -5.60
CA ASP A 873 -16.24 26.98 -4.77
C ASP A 873 -16.69 27.32 -3.35
N TYR A 874 -16.13 26.64 -2.37
CA TYR A 874 -16.52 26.75 -0.97
C TYR A 874 -16.29 28.12 -0.38
N PHE A 875 -15.24 28.83 -0.84
CA PHE A 875 -14.83 30.12 -0.28
C PHE A 875 -15.42 31.31 -1.05
N THR A 876 -15.62 31.16 -2.36
CA THR A 876 -16.02 32.29 -3.22
C THR A 876 -17.44 32.18 -3.74
N GLY A 877 -18.04 30.99 -3.69
CA GLY A 877 -19.36 30.74 -4.28
C GLY A 877 -19.38 30.65 -5.81
N ARG A 878 -18.19 30.76 -6.49
CA ARG A 878 -18.10 30.63 -7.94
C ARG A 878 -18.47 29.23 -8.38
N LYS A 879 -19.20 29.14 -9.50
CA LYS A 879 -19.70 27.86 -10.05
C LYS A 879 -18.84 27.41 -11.22
N TYR A 880 -18.63 26.09 -11.27
CA TYR A 880 -17.90 25.41 -12.34
C TYR A 880 -18.76 24.27 -12.90
N ALA A 881 -18.76 24.15 -14.22
CA ALA A 881 -19.49 23.07 -14.90
C ALA A 881 -18.74 21.73 -14.74
N GLY A 882 -19.48 20.66 -14.49
CA GLY A 882 -18.91 19.30 -14.55
C GLY A 882 -18.49 18.91 -15.96
N GLY A 883 -17.50 18.02 -16.06
CA GLY A 883 -16.88 17.59 -17.33
C GLY A 883 -15.86 18.59 -17.88
N THR A 884 -15.39 19.56 -17.07
CA THR A 884 -14.41 20.58 -17.50
C THR A 884 -13.20 20.61 -16.58
N THR A 885 -12.08 21.12 -17.11
CA THR A 885 -10.89 21.47 -16.31
C THR A 885 -10.73 22.98 -16.31
N ALA A 886 -10.39 23.56 -15.16
CA ALA A 886 -10.14 24.99 -15.03
C ALA A 886 -8.90 25.27 -14.17
N GLN A 887 -8.24 26.40 -14.47
CA GLN A 887 -7.19 26.96 -13.64
C GLN A 887 -7.84 27.77 -12.51
N VAL A 888 -7.55 27.40 -11.27
CA VAL A 888 -8.11 28.01 -10.07
C VAL A 888 -6.98 28.70 -9.32
N THR A 889 -7.02 30.04 -9.23
CA THR A 889 -6.03 30.83 -8.50
C THR A 889 -6.53 31.11 -7.09
N THR A 890 -5.69 30.84 -6.09
CA THR A 890 -5.97 31.03 -4.67
C THR A 890 -4.81 31.75 -3.99
N THR A 891 -5.10 32.48 -2.93
CA THR A 891 -4.12 33.04 -2.01
C THR A 891 -3.95 32.13 -0.79
N LEU A 892 -3.11 32.47 0.18
CA LEU A 892 -2.99 31.72 1.44
C LEU A 892 -4.29 31.72 2.27
N ASP A 893 -5.24 32.62 2.01
CA ASP A 893 -6.55 32.61 2.68
C ASP A 893 -7.52 31.54 2.16
N THR A 894 -7.23 30.90 1.02
CA THR A 894 -8.13 29.96 0.35
C THR A 894 -7.36 28.79 -0.27
N MET A 895 -8.06 27.68 -0.47
CA MET A 895 -7.58 26.50 -1.20
C MET A 895 -8.67 26.07 -2.17
N PRO A 896 -8.36 25.42 -3.31
CA PRO A 896 -9.38 24.88 -4.22
C PRO A 896 -10.19 23.78 -3.52
N VAL A 897 -11.36 24.15 -3.02
CA VAL A 897 -12.35 23.26 -2.40
C VAL A 897 -13.71 23.58 -2.97
N PHE A 898 -14.43 22.56 -3.42
CA PHE A 898 -15.72 22.73 -4.08
C PHE A 898 -16.74 21.80 -3.50
N THR A 899 -17.98 22.27 -3.36
CA THR A 899 -19.10 21.43 -2.97
C THR A 899 -19.99 21.13 -4.18
N ARG A 900 -20.52 19.92 -4.19
CA ARG A 900 -21.46 19.50 -5.22
C ARG A 900 -22.80 20.23 -5.00
N LEU A 901 -23.27 20.95 -6.02
CA LEU A 901 -24.60 21.55 -5.97
C LEU A 901 -25.65 20.41 -6.07
N LYS A 902 -26.36 20.17 -4.97
CA LYS A 902 -27.49 19.22 -5.00
C LYS A 902 -28.61 19.81 -5.88
N ARG A 903 -29.09 19.02 -6.84
CA ARG A 903 -30.21 19.38 -7.70
C ARG A 903 -31.53 19.38 -6.92
#